data_0ee188d6394decac5299fa9b7980da20
#
_entry.id   0ee188d6394decac5299fa9b7980da20
#
_cell.length_a   1.000
_cell.length_b   1.000
_cell.length_c   1.000
_cell.angle_alpha   90.00
_cell.angle_beta   90.00
_cell.angle_gamma   90.00
#
_symmetry.space_group_name_H-M   'P 1'
#
loop_
_entity.id
_entity.type
_entity.pdbx_description
1 polymer ?
#
loop_
_entity_poly.entity_id
_entity_poly.type
_entity_poly.pdbx_seq_one_letter_code
_entity_poly.pdbx_strand_id
1 'polypeptide(L)'
;MPKDMPIQPSDVRKAEWIKFNKIPVCQYDKQIEEESKLYTKDDFLRIYKHMRMIREFETMLLSIKTTNAYKGLEYNNPGPAHLSMGQEASAVGQAYLLSPEDRIFGSHRSHGEILAKGLSAIHQLDDASLQTIMETFLDGRAYRVVEQANRDRNLTVKQLAVEFLVYGALAEIFAKETGFHKGLGGSMHAFFLPFGIYPNNAIVGGSGSISVGAALYKKINRKPGVVVCNIGDGALGRGPVWEGMGLASMDQYKTLWEGDMKGGLPILFNIMNNQYAMGGQTRGETMGYDFAARIGAGVNADQMHAERIDGYNPLAVIDAMKRKLKVLREKKGPVLLDTITYRYSGHSPSDADSYRTSEEKTAWEKEDSIEAFRKQLIKAKLAKQADFEAADADVVRTVTDAVRLAADPALSPRMCLTSQTDAVEKLMFSNERRLKMEDRPSDMLQKREDNPRVQQIARKERFAFDAAGKPVSKNKVFQLRDGLFEAILAKFYEDPTLVAYGEENRDWGGAFAVYRGLTEAVPYHRLFNTPISEAAIIGSAVGYAMSGGRVLCELMYADFLGCAGDEIFNQLPKWQAMSAGILKMPVVVRVSVGSKYGAQHSQDWTALCTHVPGLKVVFPATPYDAKGLMTTALNGTDPVIFFESQRIYDVGEQFHKGGVPAESYEIPFGEPDVKRAGKDLTILSIGATLYRALEAAELFEKEHGISVEVIDARSLVPFNYEAVMASVKKTGKIIVTGDACERGSYMTELARNISDLCFDDLDAPVAVLGSRNWITPAFELEEHFFPQPEWFIDIFHERIQPISGYVAKKPFTSVETVRRNKLGV
;
A
#
# COMPACT_ATOMS: atom_id res chain seq x y z
N MET A 1 -11.41 -13.67 -24.58
CA MET A 1 -12.85 -14.02 -24.66
C MET A 1 -13.42 -14.05 -23.24
N PRO A 2 -14.71 -13.75 -23.06
CA PRO A 2 -15.37 -13.91 -21.77
C PRO A 2 -15.20 -15.36 -21.26
N LYS A 3 -15.13 -15.53 -19.95
CA LYS A 3 -15.08 -16.86 -19.34
C LYS A 3 -16.37 -17.64 -19.64
N ASP A 4 -16.23 -18.91 -19.95
CA ASP A 4 -17.35 -19.84 -20.09
C ASP A 4 -17.39 -20.75 -18.85
N MET A 5 -18.16 -20.33 -17.85
CA MET A 5 -18.37 -21.05 -16.59
C MET A 5 -19.87 -21.13 -16.31
N PRO A 6 -20.60 -22.02 -17.00
CA PRO A 6 -22.05 -22.11 -16.87
C PRO A 6 -22.44 -22.62 -15.48
N ILE A 7 -23.40 -21.95 -14.87
CA ILE A 7 -24.01 -22.38 -13.61
C ILE A 7 -25.31 -23.10 -13.94
N GLN A 8 -25.34 -24.39 -13.64
CA GLN A 8 -26.55 -25.20 -13.83
C GLN A 8 -27.44 -25.13 -12.58
N PRO A 9 -28.69 -24.68 -12.70
CA PRO A 9 -29.59 -24.55 -11.54
C PRO A 9 -29.84 -25.88 -10.81
N SER A 10 -29.84 -27.00 -11.52
CA SER A 10 -29.97 -28.35 -10.93
C SER A 10 -28.80 -28.69 -10.02
N ASP A 11 -27.59 -28.30 -10.39
CA ASP A 11 -26.38 -28.65 -9.66
C ASP A 11 -26.27 -27.86 -8.37
N VAL A 12 -26.47 -26.52 -8.45
CA VAL A 12 -26.36 -25.62 -7.30
C VAL A 12 -27.51 -25.76 -6.30
N ARG A 13 -28.62 -26.43 -6.71
CA ARG A 13 -29.79 -26.67 -5.87
C ARG A 13 -29.90 -28.09 -5.36
N LYS A 14 -28.91 -28.93 -5.67
CA LYS A 14 -28.87 -30.32 -5.23
C LYS A 14 -28.70 -30.39 -3.72
N ALA A 15 -29.48 -31.22 -3.07
CA ALA A 15 -29.35 -31.47 -1.64
C ALA A 15 -28.08 -32.32 -1.38
N GLU A 16 -27.15 -31.74 -0.58
CA GLU A 16 -25.91 -32.43 -0.20
C GLU A 16 -25.38 -31.93 1.14
N TRP A 17 -24.33 -32.57 1.66
CA TRP A 17 -23.63 -32.16 2.87
C TRP A 17 -22.23 -31.66 2.56
N ILE A 18 -21.86 -30.49 3.11
CA ILE A 18 -20.47 -30.01 3.09
C ILE A 18 -19.63 -30.91 4.01
N LYS A 19 -18.57 -31.49 3.48
CA LYS A 19 -17.60 -32.30 4.26
C LYS A 19 -16.33 -31.49 4.50
N PHE A 20 -15.88 -31.44 5.74
CA PHE A 20 -14.61 -30.85 6.13
C PHE A 20 -13.56 -31.94 6.39
N ASN A 21 -12.32 -31.71 5.97
CA ASN A 21 -11.19 -32.56 6.34
C ASN A 21 -10.78 -32.26 7.79
N LYS A 22 -10.14 -33.21 8.45
CA LYS A 22 -9.55 -33.02 9.78
C LYS A 22 -8.39 -32.03 9.65
N ILE A 23 -8.37 -31.01 10.52
CA ILE A 23 -7.26 -30.05 10.64
C ILE A 23 -6.33 -30.56 11.72
N PRO A 24 -5.03 -30.79 11.43
CA PRO A 24 -4.06 -31.26 12.42
C PRO A 24 -3.84 -30.25 13.56
N VAL A 25 -3.67 -30.74 14.78
CA VAL A 25 -3.38 -29.93 15.97
C VAL A 25 -2.21 -30.56 16.69
N CYS A 26 -1.05 -29.90 16.70
CA CYS A 26 0.18 -30.26 17.43
C CYS A 26 0.57 -31.76 17.25
N GLN A 27 0.60 -32.21 15.99
CA GLN A 27 0.85 -33.63 15.67
C GLN A 27 2.35 -34.00 15.62
N TYR A 28 3.26 -33.07 15.93
CA TYR A 28 4.69 -33.37 15.98
C TYR A 28 5.01 -34.19 17.24
N ASP A 29 5.56 -35.39 17.06
CA ASP A 29 5.87 -36.34 18.14
C ASP A 29 7.29 -36.93 18.11
N LYS A 30 8.15 -36.43 17.19
CA LYS A 30 9.51 -36.92 17.03
C LYS A 30 10.39 -36.59 18.24
N GLN A 31 11.18 -37.55 18.61
CA GLN A 31 12.18 -37.38 19.70
C GLN A 31 13.47 -36.77 19.15
N ILE A 32 14.23 -36.08 20.02
CA ILE A 32 15.47 -35.39 19.63
C ILE A 32 16.53 -36.36 19.05
N GLU A 33 16.49 -37.61 19.45
CA GLU A 33 17.38 -38.67 18.95
C GLU A 33 17.02 -39.06 17.50
N GLU A 34 15.78 -38.92 17.11
CA GLU A 34 15.36 -39.13 15.71
C GLU A 34 15.79 -37.96 14.85
N GLU A 35 15.65 -36.74 15.38
CA GLU A 35 16.05 -35.52 14.68
C GLU A 35 17.55 -35.39 14.56
N SER A 36 18.35 -35.99 15.48
CA SER A 36 19.81 -36.04 15.38
C SER A 36 20.34 -36.85 14.17
N LYS A 37 19.47 -37.59 13.48
CA LYS A 37 19.80 -38.24 12.22
C LYS A 37 19.67 -37.26 11.02
N LEU A 38 18.97 -36.16 11.21
CA LEU A 38 18.69 -35.15 10.17
C LEU A 38 19.50 -33.86 10.38
N TYR A 39 19.79 -33.50 11.63
CA TYR A 39 20.48 -32.29 12.02
C TYR A 39 21.82 -32.61 12.71
N THR A 40 22.82 -31.83 12.38
CA THR A 40 24.15 -31.92 13.03
C THR A 40 24.14 -31.22 14.40
N LYS A 41 25.20 -31.44 15.19
CA LYS A 41 25.42 -30.67 16.40
C LYS A 41 25.43 -29.15 16.15
N ASP A 42 26.07 -28.73 15.07
CA ASP A 42 26.18 -27.31 14.71
C ASP A 42 24.81 -26.72 14.31
N ASP A 43 23.94 -27.51 13.68
CA ASP A 43 22.57 -27.09 13.39
C ASP A 43 21.78 -26.85 14.68
N PHE A 44 21.87 -27.76 15.66
CA PHE A 44 21.20 -27.58 16.95
C PHE A 44 21.75 -26.37 17.72
N LEU A 45 23.05 -26.17 17.72
CA LEU A 45 23.67 -25.01 18.38
C LEU A 45 23.33 -23.71 17.66
N ARG A 46 23.21 -23.73 16.35
CA ARG A 46 22.74 -22.59 15.57
C ARG A 46 21.29 -22.21 15.92
N ILE A 47 20.38 -23.18 15.99
CA ILE A 47 19.00 -22.96 16.43
C ILE A 47 18.99 -22.33 17.83
N TYR A 48 19.72 -22.89 18.76
CA TYR A 48 19.84 -22.36 20.13
C TYR A 48 20.38 -20.92 20.12
N LYS A 49 21.49 -20.69 19.46
CA LYS A 49 22.15 -19.37 19.39
C LYS A 49 21.24 -18.31 18.79
N HIS A 50 20.47 -18.65 17.74
CA HIS A 50 19.52 -17.71 17.14
C HIS A 50 18.36 -17.38 18.09
N MET A 51 17.84 -18.35 18.83
CA MET A 51 16.83 -18.08 19.86
C MET A 51 17.39 -17.18 20.98
N ARG A 52 18.62 -17.45 21.43
CA ARG A 52 19.33 -16.62 22.43
C ARG A 52 19.56 -15.20 21.95
N MET A 53 19.91 -15.02 20.65
CA MET A 53 20.09 -13.69 20.07
C MET A 53 18.80 -12.86 20.15
N ILE A 54 17.68 -13.44 19.79
CA ILE A 54 16.37 -12.76 19.90
C ILE A 54 16.08 -12.41 21.37
N ARG A 55 16.20 -13.39 22.27
CA ARG A 55 15.94 -13.18 23.70
C ARG A 55 16.82 -12.06 24.27
N GLU A 56 18.10 -12.06 23.99
CA GLU A 56 19.02 -11.04 24.50
C GLU A 56 18.75 -9.66 23.93
N PHE A 57 18.45 -9.58 22.61
CA PHE A 57 18.06 -8.33 21.95
C PHE A 57 16.79 -7.73 22.57
N GLU A 58 15.77 -8.56 22.83
CA GLU A 58 14.53 -8.11 23.46
C GLU A 58 14.72 -7.77 24.94
N THR A 59 15.57 -8.52 25.65
CA THR A 59 15.96 -8.23 27.04
C THR A 59 16.67 -6.88 27.13
N MET A 60 17.55 -6.59 26.18
CA MET A 60 18.24 -5.29 26.07
C MET A 60 17.24 -4.17 25.85
N LEU A 61 16.31 -4.31 24.92
CA LEU A 61 15.27 -3.30 24.68
C LEU A 61 14.38 -3.09 25.90
N LEU A 62 14.00 -4.17 26.61
CA LEU A 62 13.26 -4.07 27.87
C LEU A 62 14.04 -3.29 28.92
N SER A 63 15.31 -3.61 29.12
CA SER A 63 16.18 -2.94 30.08
C SER A 63 16.32 -1.45 29.78
N ILE A 64 16.61 -1.09 28.54
CA ILE A 64 16.69 0.32 28.11
C ILE A 64 15.36 1.04 28.34
N LYS A 65 14.23 0.40 28.07
CA LYS A 65 12.90 1.00 28.26
C LYS A 65 12.51 1.21 29.73
N THR A 66 12.95 0.34 30.60
CA THR A 66 12.56 0.37 32.03
C THR A 66 13.57 1.08 32.92
N THR A 67 14.86 1.01 32.57
CA THR A 67 15.96 1.53 33.42
C THR A 67 16.83 2.57 32.71
N ASN A 68 16.58 2.91 31.46
CA ASN A 68 17.44 3.74 30.60
C ASN A 68 18.90 3.24 30.52
N ALA A 69 19.11 1.95 30.72
CA ALA A 69 20.47 1.37 30.68
C ALA A 69 20.44 -0.12 30.28
N TYR A 70 21.56 -0.58 29.72
CA TYR A 70 21.80 -1.98 29.48
C TYR A 70 23.30 -2.28 29.74
N LYS A 71 23.59 -3.19 30.67
CA LYS A 71 24.95 -3.60 31.05
C LYS A 71 25.94 -2.44 31.22
N GLY A 72 25.48 -1.39 31.93
CA GLY A 72 26.30 -0.21 32.24
C GLY A 72 26.38 0.82 31.11
N LEU A 73 25.74 0.58 29.96
CA LEU A 73 25.57 1.56 28.88
C LEU A 73 24.27 2.32 29.07
N GLU A 74 24.34 3.62 29.30
CA GLU A 74 23.16 4.47 29.46
C GLU A 74 22.63 4.89 28.09
N TYR A 75 21.33 4.74 27.88
CA TYR A 75 20.62 5.21 26.70
C TYR A 75 19.13 5.38 26.96
N ASN A 76 18.59 6.54 26.59
CA ASN A 76 17.15 6.80 26.64
C ASN A 76 16.53 6.64 25.23
N ASN A 77 15.69 5.63 25.08
CA ASN A 77 14.88 5.42 23.88
C ASN A 77 13.40 5.70 24.15
N PRO A 78 12.88 6.91 23.86
CA PRO A 78 11.48 7.26 24.10
C PRO A 78 10.50 6.58 23.15
N GLY A 79 10.95 6.15 21.97
CA GLY A 79 10.12 5.52 20.93
C GLY A 79 9.44 4.22 21.40
N PRO A 80 8.35 3.78 20.78
CA PRO A 80 7.67 2.54 21.17
C PRO A 80 8.54 1.30 20.90
N ALA A 81 8.31 0.23 21.64
CA ALA A 81 8.84 -1.10 21.36
C ALA A 81 7.79 -2.15 21.72
N HIS A 82 7.71 -3.21 20.95
CA HIS A 82 6.81 -4.34 21.20
C HIS A 82 7.66 -5.61 21.16
N LEU A 83 7.87 -6.20 22.31
CA LEU A 83 8.88 -7.26 22.49
C LEU A 83 8.32 -8.63 22.08
N SER A 84 9.06 -9.37 21.27
CA SER A 84 8.76 -10.76 20.87
C SER A 84 9.36 -11.81 21.81
N MET A 85 9.75 -11.41 23.03
CA MET A 85 10.23 -12.30 24.07
C MET A 85 9.18 -13.37 24.40
N GLY A 86 9.56 -14.65 24.32
CA GLY A 86 8.67 -15.81 24.43
C GLY A 86 8.22 -16.38 23.07
N GLN A 87 8.61 -15.76 21.94
CA GLN A 87 8.27 -16.18 20.58
C GLN A 87 9.50 -16.67 19.80
N GLU A 88 10.63 -16.89 20.45
CA GLU A 88 11.93 -17.17 19.82
C GLU A 88 11.91 -18.46 19.00
N ALA A 89 11.35 -19.54 19.55
CA ALA A 89 11.31 -20.84 18.88
C ALA A 89 10.45 -20.82 17.62
N SER A 90 9.30 -20.12 17.66
CA SER A 90 8.44 -19.94 16.47
C SER A 90 9.11 -19.09 15.40
N ALA A 91 9.80 -18.02 15.77
CA ALA A 91 10.51 -17.16 14.82
C ALA A 91 11.69 -17.89 14.15
N VAL A 92 12.54 -18.55 14.96
CA VAL A 92 13.70 -19.28 14.46
C VAL A 92 13.29 -20.52 13.64
N GLY A 93 12.32 -21.28 14.14
CA GLY A 93 11.81 -22.44 13.41
C GLY A 93 11.20 -22.08 12.04
N GLN A 94 10.45 -20.98 11.98
CA GLN A 94 9.91 -20.45 10.74
C GLN A 94 10.99 -20.08 9.74
N ALA A 95 12.02 -19.37 10.19
CA ALA A 95 13.06 -18.82 9.33
C ALA A 95 14.09 -19.85 8.88
N TYR A 96 14.23 -20.97 9.59
CA TYR A 96 15.31 -21.94 9.42
C TYR A 96 15.46 -22.47 7.98
N LEU A 97 14.34 -22.69 7.27
CA LEU A 97 14.31 -23.21 5.89
C LEU A 97 14.07 -22.12 4.84
N LEU A 98 13.89 -20.86 5.25
CA LEU A 98 13.64 -19.75 4.33
C LEU A 98 14.96 -19.23 3.75
N SER A 99 15.00 -19.14 2.43
CA SER A 99 16.13 -18.57 1.67
C SER A 99 16.04 -17.04 1.59
N PRO A 100 17.07 -16.32 1.13
CA PRO A 100 17.01 -14.88 0.88
C PRO A 100 15.89 -14.47 -0.11
N GLU A 101 15.54 -15.34 -1.05
CA GLU A 101 14.42 -15.10 -1.99
C GLU A 101 13.06 -15.20 -1.32
N ASP A 102 12.93 -15.96 -0.22
CA ASP A 102 11.66 -16.03 0.52
C ASP A 102 11.46 -14.73 1.29
N ARG A 103 10.26 -14.18 1.23
CA ARG A 103 9.92 -12.90 1.86
C ARG A 103 9.10 -13.12 3.11
N ILE A 104 9.44 -12.40 4.16
CA ILE A 104 8.60 -12.31 5.35
C ILE A 104 8.02 -10.92 5.50
N PHE A 105 6.76 -10.84 5.90
CA PHE A 105 6.09 -9.65 6.39
C PHE A 105 5.74 -9.86 7.85
N GLY A 106 5.81 -8.81 8.64
CA GLY A 106 5.62 -8.90 10.08
C GLY A 106 4.52 -8.02 10.62
N SER A 107 4.24 -8.19 11.91
CA SER A 107 3.38 -7.33 12.71
C SER A 107 4.21 -6.24 13.41
N HIS A 108 3.59 -5.45 14.28
CA HIS A 108 4.28 -4.51 15.16
C HIS A 108 5.24 -5.20 16.15
N ARG A 109 5.10 -6.53 16.37
CA ARG A 109 5.89 -7.38 17.29
C ARG A 109 6.72 -8.38 16.49
N SER A 110 7.69 -7.92 15.71
CA SER A 110 8.39 -8.78 14.74
C SER A 110 9.91 -8.72 14.81
N HIS A 111 10.50 -8.18 15.88
CA HIS A 111 11.96 -8.19 16.01
C HIS A 111 12.52 -9.63 15.94
N GLY A 112 11.81 -10.59 16.55
CA GLY A 112 12.18 -12.01 16.49
C GLY A 112 12.24 -12.54 15.07
N GLU A 113 11.20 -12.33 14.27
CA GLU A 113 11.12 -12.78 12.88
C GLU A 113 12.14 -12.07 11.99
N ILE A 114 12.38 -10.76 12.22
CA ILE A 114 13.40 -9.98 11.51
C ILE A 114 14.79 -10.54 11.77
N LEU A 115 15.16 -10.74 13.03
CA LEU A 115 16.47 -11.29 13.39
C LEU A 115 16.63 -12.74 12.92
N ALA A 116 15.62 -13.60 13.14
CA ALA A 116 15.66 -14.99 12.71
C ALA A 116 15.86 -15.12 11.20
N LYS A 117 15.10 -14.34 10.41
CA LYS A 117 15.22 -14.35 8.94
C LYS A 117 16.55 -13.81 8.46
N GLY A 118 17.05 -12.74 9.08
CA GLY A 118 18.36 -12.17 8.78
C GLY A 118 19.49 -13.15 9.08
N LEU A 119 19.46 -13.79 10.24
CA LEU A 119 20.46 -14.81 10.63
C LEU A 119 20.41 -16.04 9.72
N SER A 120 19.20 -16.46 9.28
CA SER A 120 19.06 -17.54 8.29
C SER A 120 19.64 -17.15 6.93
N ALA A 121 19.39 -15.94 6.46
CA ALA A 121 19.93 -15.43 5.20
C ALA A 121 21.48 -15.35 5.24
N ILE A 122 22.04 -14.84 6.34
CA ILE A 122 23.50 -14.79 6.52
C ILE A 122 24.11 -16.20 6.47
N HIS A 123 23.46 -17.19 7.09
CA HIS A 123 23.96 -18.57 7.04
C HIS A 123 24.01 -19.13 5.62
N GLN A 124 23.02 -18.80 4.77
CA GLN A 124 22.84 -19.36 3.42
C GLN A 124 23.63 -18.61 2.34
N LEU A 125 23.84 -17.30 2.47
CA LEU A 125 24.59 -16.49 1.52
C LEU A 125 26.08 -16.78 1.61
N ASP A 126 26.78 -16.69 0.48
CA ASP A 126 28.21 -16.72 0.41
C ASP A 126 28.83 -15.39 0.88
N ASP A 127 30.14 -15.44 1.21
CA ASP A 127 30.86 -14.30 1.78
C ASP A 127 30.92 -13.11 0.82
N ALA A 128 31.04 -13.34 -0.50
CA ALA A 128 31.09 -12.26 -1.49
C ALA A 128 29.76 -11.53 -1.62
N SER A 129 28.65 -12.27 -1.64
CA SER A 129 27.29 -11.71 -1.63
C SER A 129 27.02 -10.89 -0.38
N LEU A 130 27.39 -11.40 0.80
CA LEU A 130 27.23 -10.70 2.07
C LEU A 130 28.04 -9.39 2.09
N GLN A 131 29.30 -9.44 1.65
CA GLN A 131 30.17 -8.27 1.59
C GLN A 131 29.57 -7.21 0.68
N THR A 132 29.15 -7.59 -0.53
CA THR A 132 28.51 -6.67 -1.49
C THR A 132 27.26 -6.03 -0.91
N ILE A 133 26.37 -6.80 -0.25
CA ILE A 133 25.17 -6.28 0.37
C ILE A 133 25.51 -5.24 1.46
N MET A 134 26.44 -5.54 2.35
CA MET A 134 26.82 -4.64 3.44
C MET A 134 27.45 -3.34 2.92
N GLU A 135 28.31 -3.42 1.91
CA GLU A 135 29.00 -2.26 1.34
C GLU A 135 28.10 -1.35 0.51
N THR A 136 27.13 -1.92 -0.17
CA THR A 136 26.30 -1.14 -1.12
C THR A 136 25.00 -0.63 -0.53
N PHE A 137 24.47 -1.29 0.50
CA PHE A 137 23.19 -0.91 1.08
C PHE A 137 23.28 0.47 1.73
N LEU A 138 22.47 1.43 1.24
CA LEU A 138 22.50 2.85 1.66
C LEU A 138 23.93 3.42 1.73
N ASP A 139 24.71 3.22 0.68
CA ASP A 139 26.12 3.63 0.56
C ASP A 139 27.03 3.07 1.67
N GLY A 140 26.68 1.91 2.23
CA GLY A 140 27.47 1.22 3.26
C GLY A 140 27.53 1.94 4.62
N ARG A 141 26.57 2.79 4.95
CA ARG A 141 26.60 3.60 6.20
C ARG A 141 26.68 2.73 7.45
N ALA A 142 25.79 1.76 7.59
CA ALA A 142 25.82 0.83 8.72
C ALA A 142 27.08 -0.04 8.72
N TYR A 143 27.51 -0.49 7.54
CA TYR A 143 28.71 -1.30 7.38
C TYR A 143 29.97 -0.59 7.89
N ARG A 144 30.20 0.67 7.50
CA ARG A 144 31.37 1.44 7.96
C ARG A 144 31.48 1.55 9.46
N VAL A 145 30.36 1.74 10.16
CA VAL A 145 30.36 1.80 11.63
C VAL A 145 30.80 0.45 12.24
N VAL A 146 30.23 -0.65 11.74
CA VAL A 146 30.49 -1.98 12.25
C VAL A 146 31.89 -2.46 11.86
N GLU A 147 32.32 -2.24 10.63
CA GLU A 147 33.66 -2.61 10.14
C GLU A 147 34.76 -1.89 10.92
N GLN A 148 34.63 -0.58 11.11
CA GLN A 148 35.59 0.21 11.87
C GLN A 148 35.70 -0.28 13.33
N ALA A 149 34.58 -0.59 13.97
CA ALA A 149 34.55 -1.05 15.36
C ALA A 149 35.13 -2.46 15.54
N ASN A 150 35.14 -3.27 14.49
CA ASN A 150 35.61 -4.67 14.54
C ASN A 150 36.94 -4.91 13.82
N ARG A 151 37.62 -3.85 13.37
CA ARG A 151 38.82 -3.92 12.53
C ARG A 151 39.93 -4.80 13.14
N ASP A 152 40.12 -4.76 14.46
CA ASP A 152 41.17 -5.49 15.17
C ASP A 152 40.73 -6.90 15.64
N ARG A 153 39.49 -7.33 15.30
CA ARG A 153 38.89 -8.56 15.83
C ARG A 153 39.03 -9.80 14.93
N ASN A 154 39.52 -9.64 13.71
CA ASN A 154 39.70 -10.76 12.77
C ASN A 154 38.39 -11.58 12.54
N LEU A 155 37.22 -10.91 12.42
CA LEU A 155 35.97 -11.58 12.18
C LEU A 155 35.85 -12.14 10.78
N THR A 156 35.22 -13.30 10.63
CA THR A 156 34.78 -13.77 9.30
C THR A 156 33.70 -12.87 8.74
N VAL A 157 33.49 -12.88 7.43
CA VAL A 157 32.44 -12.08 6.77
C VAL A 157 31.06 -12.39 7.36
N LYS A 158 30.76 -13.66 7.65
CA LYS A 158 29.50 -14.06 8.30
C LYS A 158 29.35 -13.51 9.72
N GLN A 159 30.42 -13.51 10.50
CA GLN A 159 30.40 -12.90 11.84
C GLN A 159 30.18 -11.39 11.75
N LEU A 160 30.85 -10.72 10.83
CA LEU A 160 30.65 -9.29 10.59
C LEU A 160 29.23 -8.98 10.10
N ALA A 161 28.65 -9.85 9.26
CA ALA A 161 27.25 -9.71 8.82
C ALA A 161 26.24 -9.87 9.97
N VAL A 162 26.52 -10.70 10.97
CA VAL A 162 25.70 -10.78 12.19
C VAL A 162 25.79 -9.48 13.01
N GLU A 163 26.99 -8.93 13.22
CA GLU A 163 27.17 -7.63 13.88
C GLU A 163 26.44 -6.52 13.11
N PHE A 164 26.55 -6.50 11.77
CA PHE A 164 25.85 -5.56 10.89
C PHE A 164 24.32 -5.67 11.02
N LEU A 165 23.78 -6.89 11.02
CA LEU A 165 22.32 -7.11 11.14
C LEU A 165 21.78 -6.59 12.49
N VAL A 166 22.45 -6.96 13.58
CA VAL A 166 22.03 -6.59 14.95
C VAL A 166 22.17 -5.08 15.16
N TYR A 167 23.30 -4.51 14.75
CA TYR A 167 23.53 -3.07 14.81
C TYR A 167 22.53 -2.28 13.96
N GLY A 168 22.37 -2.66 12.68
CA GLY A 168 21.49 -1.93 11.74
C GLY A 168 20.02 -1.93 12.18
N ALA A 169 19.53 -3.07 12.70
CA ALA A 169 18.20 -3.16 13.27
C ALA A 169 18.06 -2.26 14.52
N LEU A 170 19.05 -2.26 15.41
CA LEU A 170 19.04 -1.44 16.62
C LEU A 170 19.16 0.05 16.29
N ALA A 171 20.04 0.42 15.36
CA ALA A 171 20.21 1.79 14.89
C ALA A 171 18.91 2.33 14.29
N GLU A 172 18.14 1.49 13.56
CA GLU A 172 16.81 1.86 13.07
C GLU A 172 15.84 2.11 14.22
N ILE A 173 15.78 1.21 15.21
CA ILE A 173 14.93 1.35 16.39
C ILE A 173 15.26 2.63 17.19
N PHE A 174 16.53 3.01 17.25
CA PHE A 174 17.02 4.19 17.94
C PHE A 174 16.94 5.48 17.10
N ALA A 175 16.29 5.42 15.95
CA ALA A 175 16.12 6.53 15.01
C ALA A 175 17.47 7.15 14.58
N LYS A 176 18.45 6.29 14.25
CA LYS A 176 19.77 6.72 13.78
C LYS A 176 19.84 6.76 12.27
N GLU A 177 20.54 7.74 11.72
CA GLU A 177 20.74 7.87 10.27
C GLU A 177 21.52 6.69 9.67
N THR A 178 22.25 5.98 10.49
CA THR A 178 22.99 4.75 10.15
C THR A 178 22.15 3.48 10.19
N GLY A 179 20.86 3.57 10.61
CA GLY A 179 19.90 2.47 10.58
C GLY A 179 19.50 2.08 9.14
N PHE A 180 18.80 0.97 9.01
CA PHE A 180 18.40 0.41 7.70
C PHE A 180 17.51 1.34 6.85
N HIS A 181 16.83 2.30 7.46
CA HIS A 181 15.98 3.29 6.79
C HIS A 181 16.24 4.71 7.31
N LYS A 182 17.49 5.01 7.67
CA LYS A 182 17.91 6.29 8.24
C LYS A 182 17.16 6.67 9.52
N GLY A 183 16.63 5.68 10.26
CA GLY A 183 15.86 5.88 11.47
C GLY A 183 14.42 6.37 11.26
N LEU A 184 13.91 6.32 10.04
CA LEU A 184 12.54 6.76 9.71
C LEU A 184 11.47 5.71 9.99
N GLY A 185 11.84 4.43 10.03
CA GLY A 185 10.93 3.32 10.32
C GLY A 185 10.72 3.07 11.81
N GLY A 186 11.77 3.15 12.60
CA GLY A 186 11.75 2.82 14.04
C GLY A 186 11.46 1.34 14.31
N SER A 187 11.01 1.03 15.54
CA SER A 187 10.80 -0.34 16.01
C SER A 187 9.75 -1.13 15.21
N MET A 188 8.69 -0.48 14.78
CA MET A 188 7.56 -1.15 14.13
C MET A 188 7.66 -1.22 12.60
N HIS A 189 8.74 -0.69 12.03
CA HIS A 189 9.01 -0.69 10.59
C HIS A 189 10.50 -0.94 10.32
N ALA A 190 11.12 -1.82 11.12
CA ALA A 190 12.49 -2.28 10.91
C ALA A 190 12.47 -3.48 9.95
N PHE A 191 13.09 -3.36 8.79
CA PHE A 191 13.15 -4.42 7.78
C PHE A 191 14.45 -4.32 6.97
N PHE A 192 14.77 -5.34 6.19
CA PHE A 192 15.99 -5.37 5.40
C PHE A 192 15.77 -6.20 4.14
N LEU A 193 15.43 -5.56 3.04
CA LEU A 193 15.03 -6.21 1.79
C LEU A 193 16.05 -7.20 1.23
N PRO A 194 17.39 -6.93 1.30
CA PRO A 194 18.37 -7.86 0.74
C PRO A 194 18.34 -9.25 1.35
N PHE A 195 17.86 -9.40 2.59
CA PHE A 195 17.72 -10.70 3.25
C PHE A 195 16.30 -11.26 3.18
N GLY A 196 15.42 -10.67 2.35
CA GLY A 196 14.02 -11.08 2.24
C GLY A 196 13.17 -10.66 3.43
N ILE A 197 13.64 -9.72 4.25
CA ILE A 197 12.88 -9.13 5.34
C ILE A 197 12.13 -7.93 4.77
N TYR A 198 10.82 -8.08 4.56
CA TYR A 198 9.91 -7.06 4.09
C TYR A 198 9.27 -6.33 5.28
N PRO A 199 8.55 -5.22 5.06
CA PRO A 199 8.05 -4.41 6.16
C PRO A 199 7.25 -5.17 7.20
N ASN A 200 7.64 -5.01 8.47
CA ASN A 200 6.72 -5.18 9.58
C ASN A 200 5.83 -3.94 9.69
N ASN A 201 4.66 -4.04 10.28
CA ASN A 201 3.61 -3.03 10.15
C ASN A 201 3.02 -2.64 11.51
N ALA A 202 3.05 -1.34 11.81
CA ALA A 202 2.43 -0.79 13.00
C ALA A 202 0.89 -0.89 12.96
N ILE A 203 0.30 -0.80 11.77
CA ILE A 203 -1.13 -0.98 11.61
C ILE A 203 -1.44 -2.47 11.72
N VAL A 204 -2.14 -2.83 12.80
CA VAL A 204 -2.49 -4.22 13.11
C VAL A 204 -3.27 -4.84 11.96
N GLY A 205 -2.78 -5.96 11.44
CA GLY A 205 -3.38 -6.67 10.30
C GLY A 205 -3.05 -6.11 8.92
N GLY A 206 -2.36 -4.96 8.81
CA GLY A 206 -2.03 -4.35 7.51
C GLY A 206 -1.16 -5.23 6.62
N SER A 207 -0.31 -6.08 7.18
CA SER A 207 0.48 -7.04 6.40
C SER A 207 -0.39 -8.12 5.72
N GLY A 208 -1.63 -8.33 6.16
CA GLY A 208 -2.52 -9.38 5.64
C GLY A 208 -2.83 -9.20 4.15
N SER A 209 -3.21 -8.01 3.73
CA SER A 209 -3.49 -7.68 2.32
C SER A 209 -2.20 -7.42 1.53
N ILE A 210 -1.22 -6.71 2.12
CA ILE A 210 0.03 -6.33 1.46
C ILE A 210 0.84 -7.56 1.03
N SER A 211 0.96 -8.56 1.88
CA SER A 211 1.73 -9.78 1.58
C SER A 211 1.16 -10.58 0.41
N VAL A 212 -0.16 -10.50 0.17
CA VAL A 212 -0.80 -11.12 -1.00
C VAL A 212 -0.28 -10.50 -2.29
N GLY A 213 -0.11 -9.18 -2.33
CA GLY A 213 0.48 -8.51 -3.48
C GLY A 213 1.91 -8.95 -3.77
N ALA A 214 2.73 -9.15 -2.74
CA ALA A 214 4.07 -9.70 -2.91
C ALA A 214 4.06 -11.14 -3.46
N ALA A 215 3.08 -11.96 -3.06
CA ALA A 215 2.90 -13.31 -3.59
C ALA A 215 2.41 -13.29 -5.05
N LEU A 216 1.49 -12.39 -5.40
CA LEU A 216 1.06 -12.13 -6.77
C LEU A 216 2.26 -11.72 -7.64
N TYR A 217 3.09 -10.78 -7.16
CA TYR A 217 4.30 -10.37 -7.88
C TYR A 217 5.22 -11.55 -8.19
N LYS A 218 5.51 -12.39 -7.17
CA LYS A 218 6.34 -13.58 -7.37
C LYS A 218 5.77 -14.51 -8.42
N LYS A 219 4.48 -14.80 -8.33
CA LYS A 219 3.79 -15.70 -9.27
C LYS A 219 3.78 -15.12 -10.69
N ILE A 220 3.31 -13.89 -10.86
CA ILE A 220 3.12 -13.26 -12.18
C ILE A 220 4.47 -13.00 -12.86
N ASN A 221 5.49 -12.60 -12.10
CA ASN A 221 6.81 -12.29 -12.65
C ASN A 221 7.81 -13.46 -12.54
N ARG A 222 7.32 -14.67 -12.26
CA ARG A 222 8.13 -15.90 -12.21
C ARG A 222 9.34 -15.80 -11.27
N LYS A 223 9.16 -15.07 -10.14
CA LYS A 223 10.22 -14.93 -9.15
C LYS A 223 10.24 -16.11 -8.18
N PRO A 224 11.42 -16.64 -7.84
CA PRO A 224 11.53 -17.76 -6.90
C PRO A 224 11.10 -17.39 -5.49
N GLY A 225 10.87 -18.42 -4.66
CA GLY A 225 10.57 -18.29 -3.26
C GLY A 225 9.09 -18.10 -2.96
N VAL A 226 8.79 -18.03 -1.67
CA VAL A 226 7.44 -17.89 -1.12
C VAL A 226 7.33 -16.60 -0.31
N VAL A 227 6.10 -16.28 0.10
CA VAL A 227 5.82 -15.17 1.01
C VAL A 227 5.25 -15.73 2.32
N VAL A 228 5.77 -15.28 3.44
CA VAL A 228 5.25 -15.56 4.77
C VAL A 228 4.69 -14.28 5.37
N CYS A 229 3.43 -14.30 5.73
CA CYS A 229 2.73 -13.21 6.38
C CYS A 229 2.55 -13.53 7.87
N ASN A 230 3.30 -12.88 8.75
CA ASN A 230 3.13 -13.04 10.19
C ASN A 230 2.06 -12.08 10.71
N ILE A 231 1.03 -12.64 11.32
CA ILE A 231 -0.12 -11.91 11.86
C ILE A 231 -0.33 -12.34 13.31
N GLY A 232 -0.55 -11.40 14.22
CA GLY A 232 -1.00 -11.73 15.58
C GLY A 232 -2.44 -12.24 15.57
N ASP A 233 -2.78 -13.11 16.52
CA ASP A 233 -4.14 -13.63 16.67
C ASP A 233 -5.19 -12.54 16.87
N GLY A 234 -4.88 -11.48 17.63
CA GLY A 234 -5.76 -10.31 17.76
C GLY A 234 -6.02 -9.57 16.44
N ALA A 235 -5.15 -9.69 15.45
CA ALA A 235 -5.33 -9.08 14.14
C ALA A 235 -6.36 -9.81 13.26
N LEU A 236 -6.75 -11.02 13.61
CA LEU A 236 -7.77 -11.80 12.88
C LEU A 236 -9.17 -11.15 12.91
N GLY A 237 -9.39 -10.17 13.78
CA GLY A 237 -10.60 -9.36 13.75
C GLY A 237 -10.64 -8.28 12.67
N ARG A 238 -9.53 -8.06 11.94
CA ARG A 238 -9.43 -7.02 10.91
C ARG A 238 -9.96 -7.49 9.56
N GLY A 239 -10.88 -6.71 8.97
CA GLY A 239 -11.43 -6.97 7.62
C GLY A 239 -10.36 -7.22 6.56
N PRO A 240 -9.31 -6.36 6.42
CA PRO A 240 -8.25 -6.54 5.44
C PRO A 240 -7.51 -7.88 5.51
N VAL A 241 -7.46 -8.54 6.67
CA VAL A 241 -6.87 -9.89 6.81
C VAL A 241 -7.76 -10.94 6.14
N TRP A 242 -9.08 -10.87 6.34
CA TRP A 242 -10.05 -11.78 5.70
C TRP A 242 -10.13 -11.55 4.20
N GLU A 243 -10.20 -10.30 3.77
CA GLU A 243 -10.15 -9.93 2.36
C GLU A 243 -8.87 -10.42 1.69
N GLY A 244 -7.72 -10.26 2.36
CA GLY A 244 -6.43 -10.76 1.88
C GLY A 244 -6.42 -12.28 1.73
N MET A 245 -6.93 -13.04 2.71
CA MET A 245 -7.06 -14.50 2.61
C MET A 245 -8.02 -14.91 1.48
N GLY A 246 -9.14 -14.18 1.31
CA GLY A 246 -10.09 -14.38 0.22
C GLY A 246 -9.46 -14.15 -1.15
N LEU A 247 -8.77 -13.01 -1.33
CA LEU A 247 -8.03 -12.68 -2.55
C LEU A 247 -6.94 -13.72 -2.86
N ALA A 248 -6.21 -14.19 -1.85
CA ALA A 248 -5.18 -15.21 -2.01
C ALA A 248 -5.75 -16.58 -2.41
N SER A 249 -7.02 -16.81 -2.15
CA SER A 249 -7.69 -18.12 -2.33
C SER A 249 -8.59 -18.20 -3.57
N MET A 250 -8.61 -17.17 -4.42
CA MET A 250 -9.46 -17.14 -5.61
C MET A 250 -9.27 -18.37 -6.49
N ASP A 251 -10.38 -19.00 -6.85
CA ASP A 251 -10.36 -20.19 -7.71
C ASP A 251 -9.79 -19.93 -9.11
N GLN A 252 -9.89 -18.71 -9.61
CA GLN A 252 -9.38 -18.35 -10.93
C GLN A 252 -7.90 -18.68 -11.12
N TYR A 253 -7.08 -18.65 -10.06
CA TYR A 253 -5.69 -19.06 -10.12
C TYR A 253 -5.49 -20.52 -10.58
N LYS A 254 -6.46 -21.39 -10.27
CA LYS A 254 -6.46 -22.81 -10.59
C LYS A 254 -7.30 -23.14 -11.82
N THR A 255 -8.31 -22.33 -12.14
CA THR A 255 -9.34 -22.62 -13.17
C THR A 255 -9.18 -21.81 -14.43
N LEU A 256 -8.80 -20.52 -14.33
CA LEU A 256 -8.79 -19.58 -15.45
C LEU A 256 -7.38 -19.16 -15.88
N TRP A 257 -6.41 -19.16 -14.95
CA TRP A 257 -5.03 -18.87 -15.30
C TRP A 257 -4.40 -20.09 -15.98
N GLU A 258 -3.58 -19.85 -16.98
CA GLU A 258 -3.07 -20.90 -17.88
C GLU A 258 -1.56 -21.09 -17.76
N GLY A 259 -1.08 -22.20 -18.31
CA GLY A 259 0.33 -22.53 -18.40
C GLY A 259 1.02 -22.56 -17.03
N ASP A 260 2.16 -21.94 -16.94
CA ASP A 260 2.97 -21.82 -15.72
C ASP A 260 2.33 -20.91 -14.66
N MET A 261 1.33 -20.09 -15.03
CA MET A 261 0.54 -19.26 -14.12
C MET A 261 -0.55 -20.04 -13.40
N LYS A 262 -0.91 -21.26 -13.83
CA LYS A 262 -1.92 -22.09 -13.18
C LYS A 262 -1.44 -22.56 -11.81
N GLY A 263 -2.35 -22.53 -10.80
CA GLY A 263 -2.11 -22.99 -9.44
C GLY A 263 -2.20 -21.87 -8.39
N GLY A 264 -2.25 -22.22 -7.12
CA GLY A 264 -2.44 -21.30 -6.01
C GLY A 264 -1.27 -20.33 -5.77
N LEU A 265 -1.50 -19.31 -4.95
CA LEU A 265 -0.47 -18.34 -4.61
C LEU A 265 0.58 -18.92 -3.64
N PRO A 266 1.85 -18.53 -3.78
CA PRO A 266 2.93 -18.99 -2.90
C PRO A 266 2.96 -18.20 -1.57
N ILE A 267 1.86 -18.20 -0.82
CA ILE A 267 1.74 -17.45 0.43
C ILE A 267 1.34 -18.36 1.60
N LEU A 268 2.01 -18.14 2.72
CA LEU A 268 1.71 -18.72 4.02
C LEU A 268 1.27 -17.61 4.98
N PHE A 269 0.07 -17.71 5.50
CA PHE A 269 -0.40 -16.92 6.63
C PHE A 269 -0.03 -17.64 7.91
N ASN A 270 0.88 -17.05 8.69
CA ASN A 270 1.31 -17.58 9.98
C ASN A 270 0.69 -16.74 11.09
N ILE A 271 -0.22 -17.34 11.83
CA ILE A 271 -0.85 -16.70 12.97
C ILE A 271 0.05 -16.92 14.20
N MET A 272 0.77 -15.89 14.59
CA MET A 272 1.56 -15.85 15.84
C MET A 272 0.60 -15.71 17.02
N ASN A 273 0.11 -16.85 17.49
CA ASN A 273 -1.02 -16.96 18.41
C ASN A 273 -0.52 -17.01 19.86
N ASN A 274 -0.45 -15.84 20.48
CA ASN A 274 -0.13 -15.72 21.90
C ASN A 274 -1.37 -15.56 22.80
N GLN A 275 -2.57 -15.69 22.21
CA GLN A 275 -3.89 -15.63 22.82
C GLN A 275 -4.28 -14.26 23.40
N TYR A 276 -3.54 -13.20 23.11
CA TYR A 276 -3.82 -11.84 23.54
C TYR A 276 -3.74 -10.84 22.39
N ALA A 277 -4.74 -9.97 22.31
CA ALA A 277 -4.70 -8.75 21.52
C ALA A 277 -3.83 -7.70 22.27
N MET A 278 -4.32 -6.53 22.57
CA MET A 278 -3.58 -5.58 23.43
C MET A 278 -3.59 -6.06 24.89
N GLY A 279 -4.73 -6.00 25.55
CA GLY A 279 -4.97 -6.56 26.89
C GLY A 279 -6.12 -7.58 26.91
N GLY A 280 -6.99 -7.57 25.89
CA GLY A 280 -8.06 -8.54 25.76
C GLY A 280 -7.57 -9.92 25.31
N GLN A 281 -8.09 -10.96 25.92
CA GLN A 281 -7.82 -12.35 25.57
C GLN A 281 -8.55 -12.69 24.27
N THR A 282 -7.88 -13.30 23.32
CA THR A 282 -8.52 -13.68 22.05
C THR A 282 -9.38 -14.90 22.22
N ARG A 283 -8.86 -15.97 22.80
CA ARG A 283 -9.62 -17.18 23.07
C ARG A 283 -10.59 -16.94 24.23
N GLY A 284 -11.87 -17.19 23.97
CA GLY A 284 -12.92 -17.13 25.00
C GLY A 284 -13.45 -15.73 25.32
N GLU A 285 -12.86 -14.66 24.72
CA GLU A 285 -13.31 -13.28 24.92
C GLU A 285 -13.63 -12.60 23.59
N THR A 286 -12.59 -12.26 22.78
CA THR A 286 -12.79 -11.41 21.60
C THR A 286 -12.96 -12.19 20.30
N MET A 287 -12.61 -13.49 20.28
CA MET A 287 -12.70 -14.34 19.09
C MET A 287 -13.63 -15.54 19.31
N GLY A 288 -14.51 -15.79 18.32
CA GLY A 288 -15.51 -16.85 18.38
C GLY A 288 -15.01 -18.26 18.00
N TYR A 289 -13.71 -18.47 17.87
CA TYR A 289 -13.10 -19.75 17.52
C TYR A 289 -12.02 -20.14 18.51
N ASP A 290 -11.96 -21.41 18.91
CA ASP A 290 -10.94 -21.93 19.83
C ASP A 290 -9.58 -22.10 19.18
N PHE A 291 -9.56 -22.39 17.88
CA PHE A 291 -8.39 -22.69 17.07
C PHE A 291 -8.39 -21.79 15.84
N ALA A 292 -7.40 -20.91 15.70
CA ALA A 292 -7.29 -20.05 14.53
C ALA A 292 -7.15 -20.85 13.22
N ALA A 293 -6.61 -22.05 13.27
CA ALA A 293 -6.54 -22.97 12.14
C ALA A 293 -7.92 -23.28 11.50
N ARG A 294 -9.04 -23.15 12.25
CA ARG A 294 -10.41 -23.35 11.72
C ARG A 294 -10.77 -22.35 10.63
N ILE A 295 -10.15 -21.16 10.62
CA ILE A 295 -10.38 -20.12 9.62
C ILE A 295 -10.15 -20.67 8.22
N GLY A 296 -9.15 -21.52 8.02
CA GLY A 296 -8.88 -22.15 6.73
C GLY A 296 -10.08 -22.87 6.14
N ALA A 297 -10.87 -23.52 6.96
CA ALA A 297 -12.07 -24.23 6.51
C ALA A 297 -13.19 -23.28 6.03
N GLY A 298 -13.19 -22.04 6.50
CA GLY A 298 -14.13 -21.01 6.07
C GLY A 298 -13.71 -20.22 4.84
N VAL A 299 -12.44 -20.34 4.42
CA VAL A 299 -11.90 -19.55 3.31
C VAL A 299 -12.00 -20.25 1.98
N ASN A 300 -11.57 -21.52 1.90
CA ASN A 300 -11.62 -22.29 0.65
C ASN A 300 -11.79 -23.80 0.88
N ALA A 301 -12.08 -24.54 -0.19
CA ALA A 301 -12.32 -25.98 -0.15
C ALA A 301 -11.09 -26.80 0.30
N ASP A 302 -9.86 -26.33 0.01
CA ASP A 302 -8.61 -26.92 0.47
C ASP A 302 -8.31 -26.59 1.94
N GLN A 303 -9.20 -25.83 2.60
CA GLN A 303 -9.09 -25.39 3.98
C GLN A 303 -7.74 -24.67 4.25
N MET A 304 -7.19 -23.99 3.23
CA MET A 304 -5.85 -23.37 3.24
C MET A 304 -4.75 -24.33 3.76
N HIS A 305 -4.91 -25.65 3.64
CA HIS A 305 -4.00 -26.64 4.23
C HIS A 305 -3.65 -26.32 5.69
N ALA A 306 -4.62 -25.86 6.46
CA ALA A 306 -4.44 -25.32 7.79
C ALA A 306 -3.97 -26.36 8.81
N GLU A 307 -3.20 -25.89 9.80
CA GLU A 307 -2.69 -26.69 10.90
C GLU A 307 -2.38 -25.80 12.11
N ARG A 308 -2.65 -26.30 13.33
CA ARG A 308 -2.09 -25.71 14.55
C ARG A 308 -0.82 -26.44 14.94
N ILE A 309 0.22 -25.69 15.30
CA ILE A 309 1.52 -26.21 15.68
C ILE A 309 2.00 -25.67 17.04
N ASP A 310 2.86 -26.45 17.71
CA ASP A 310 3.56 -26.04 18.91
C ASP A 310 4.71 -25.09 18.54
N GLY A 311 4.51 -23.79 18.74
CA GLY A 311 5.51 -22.75 18.50
C GLY A 311 6.60 -22.63 19.58
N TYR A 312 6.52 -23.39 20.66
CA TYR A 312 7.56 -23.51 21.70
C TYR A 312 8.63 -24.53 21.37
N ASN A 313 8.36 -25.45 20.46
CA ASN A 313 9.34 -26.42 19.96
C ASN A 313 9.87 -26.00 18.58
N PRO A 314 11.13 -25.53 18.46
CA PRO A 314 11.67 -25.06 17.18
C PRO A 314 11.67 -26.15 16.11
N LEU A 315 11.86 -27.43 16.48
CA LEU A 315 11.86 -28.54 15.53
C LEU A 315 10.44 -28.87 15.01
N ALA A 316 9.41 -28.72 15.82
CA ALA A 316 8.02 -28.83 15.40
C ALA A 316 7.66 -27.74 14.36
N VAL A 317 8.14 -26.51 14.58
CA VAL A 317 7.95 -25.42 13.65
C VAL A 317 8.70 -25.67 12.33
N ILE A 318 9.94 -26.13 12.39
CA ILE A 318 10.74 -26.49 11.20
C ILE A 318 10.07 -27.61 10.40
N ASP A 319 9.57 -28.64 11.06
CA ASP A 319 8.84 -29.75 10.40
C ASP A 319 7.57 -29.26 9.69
N ALA A 320 6.78 -28.44 10.35
CA ALA A 320 5.60 -27.83 9.75
C ALA A 320 5.96 -26.94 8.55
N MET A 321 6.96 -26.08 8.70
CA MET A 321 7.45 -25.24 7.59
C MET A 321 7.90 -26.09 6.41
N LYS A 322 8.64 -27.18 6.63
CA LYS A 322 9.06 -28.10 5.56
C LYS A 322 7.88 -28.65 4.77
N ARG A 323 6.83 -29.07 5.47
CA ARG A 323 5.61 -29.59 4.85
C ARG A 323 4.84 -28.50 4.08
N LYS A 324 4.68 -27.30 4.67
CA LYS A 324 3.94 -26.19 4.05
C LYS A 324 4.70 -25.56 2.89
N LEU A 325 6.01 -25.42 2.96
CA LEU A 325 6.85 -24.98 1.84
C LEU A 325 6.73 -25.92 0.63
N LYS A 326 6.62 -27.24 0.87
CA LYS A 326 6.35 -28.21 -0.21
C LYS A 326 5.02 -27.93 -0.90
N VAL A 327 3.95 -27.71 -0.15
CA VAL A 327 2.60 -27.38 -0.69
C VAL A 327 2.67 -26.10 -1.55
N LEU A 328 3.37 -25.06 -1.06
CA LEU A 328 3.51 -23.81 -1.79
C LEU A 328 4.34 -23.93 -3.06
N ARG A 329 5.46 -24.67 -3.01
CA ARG A 329 6.31 -24.93 -4.18
C ARG A 329 5.62 -25.80 -5.23
N GLU A 330 4.67 -26.65 -4.82
CA GLU A 330 3.78 -27.42 -5.70
C GLU A 330 2.61 -26.58 -6.25
N LYS A 331 2.58 -25.26 -6.01
CA LYS A 331 1.53 -24.32 -6.44
C LYS A 331 0.12 -24.70 -5.92
N LYS A 332 0.05 -25.29 -4.74
CA LYS A 332 -1.21 -25.70 -4.09
C LYS A 332 -1.70 -24.72 -3.03
N GLY A 333 -0.96 -23.65 -2.75
CA GLY A 333 -1.31 -22.62 -1.76
C GLY A 333 -2.64 -21.92 -2.02
N PRO A 334 -3.05 -21.03 -1.14
CA PRO A 334 -2.33 -20.56 0.06
C PRO A 334 -2.35 -21.59 1.21
N VAL A 335 -1.52 -21.36 2.24
CA VAL A 335 -1.51 -22.16 3.48
C VAL A 335 -1.67 -21.29 4.71
N LEU A 336 -2.18 -21.88 5.81
CA LEU A 336 -2.36 -21.22 7.09
C LEU A 336 -1.72 -22.05 8.21
N LEU A 337 -0.92 -21.40 9.05
CA LEU A 337 -0.43 -21.97 10.31
C LEU A 337 -1.00 -21.19 11.49
N ASP A 338 -1.50 -21.90 12.49
CA ASP A 338 -1.87 -21.40 13.80
C ASP A 338 -0.75 -21.81 14.77
N THR A 339 0.25 -20.91 14.92
CA THR A 339 1.45 -21.16 15.69
C THR A 339 1.27 -20.70 17.12
N ILE A 340 1.06 -21.64 18.03
CA ILE A 340 0.89 -21.34 19.46
C ILE A 340 2.22 -20.84 20.04
N THR A 341 2.16 -19.68 20.64
CA THR A 341 3.30 -19.03 21.30
C THR A 341 2.82 -18.23 22.52
N TYR A 342 3.71 -17.51 23.19
CA TYR A 342 3.37 -16.63 24.29
C TYR A 342 4.25 -15.39 24.27
N ARG A 343 3.83 -14.31 24.93
CA ARG A 343 4.67 -13.13 25.17
C ARG A 343 4.93 -12.98 26.68
N TYR A 344 6.19 -12.93 27.09
CA TYR A 344 6.54 -12.79 28.50
C TYR A 344 6.33 -11.37 29.01
N SER A 345 6.54 -10.36 28.19
CA SER A 345 6.20 -8.97 28.51
C SER A 345 4.72 -8.69 28.25
N GLY A 346 4.19 -7.59 28.81
CA GLY A 346 2.89 -7.05 28.45
C GLY A 346 2.79 -6.70 26.97
N HIS A 347 1.76 -5.95 26.59
CA HIS A 347 1.62 -5.49 25.19
C HIS A 347 2.84 -4.65 24.76
N SER A 348 3.33 -3.80 25.66
CA SER A 348 4.56 -3.03 25.50
C SER A 348 5.34 -3.03 26.83
N PRO A 349 6.61 -2.57 26.88
CA PRO A 349 7.38 -2.47 28.13
C PRO A 349 6.76 -1.58 29.21
N SER A 350 5.91 -0.63 28.83
CA SER A 350 5.19 0.25 29.76
C SER A 350 3.83 -0.32 30.20
N ASP A 351 3.44 -1.48 29.70
CA ASP A 351 2.19 -2.13 30.07
C ASP A 351 2.34 -2.83 31.42
N ALA A 352 1.50 -2.46 32.38
CA ALA A 352 1.50 -3.06 33.73
C ALA A 352 1.06 -4.54 33.75
N ASP A 353 0.55 -5.06 32.63
CA ASP A 353 0.18 -6.47 32.45
C ASP A 353 -0.82 -7.01 33.48
N SER A 354 -1.72 -6.15 33.94
CA SER A 354 -2.69 -6.46 35.02
C SER A 354 -3.83 -7.40 34.57
N TYR A 355 -3.94 -7.68 33.32
CA TYR A 355 -4.95 -8.58 32.73
C TYR A 355 -4.53 -10.05 32.71
N ARG A 356 -3.32 -10.38 33.18
CA ARG A 356 -2.79 -11.76 33.32
C ARG A 356 -2.43 -12.06 34.76
N THR A 357 -2.67 -13.29 35.19
CA THR A 357 -2.29 -13.74 36.54
C THR A 357 -0.79 -14.10 36.63
N SER A 358 -0.23 -14.06 37.83
CA SER A 358 1.15 -14.53 38.06
C SER A 358 1.31 -16.02 37.81
N GLU A 359 0.25 -16.79 38.10
CA GLU A 359 0.22 -18.25 37.90
C GLU A 359 0.33 -18.60 36.41
N GLU A 360 -0.41 -17.90 35.56
CA GLU A 360 -0.34 -18.05 34.11
C GLU A 360 1.06 -17.76 33.59
N LYS A 361 1.63 -16.62 33.96
CA LYS A 361 3.01 -16.24 33.55
C LYS A 361 4.03 -17.28 33.99
N THR A 362 3.98 -17.70 35.26
CA THR A 362 4.87 -18.73 35.81
C THR A 362 4.71 -20.08 35.10
N ALA A 363 3.49 -20.44 34.69
CA ALA A 363 3.26 -21.66 33.92
C ALA A 363 3.98 -21.64 32.57
N TRP A 364 3.88 -20.51 31.83
CA TRP A 364 4.57 -20.36 30.57
C TRP A 364 6.09 -20.19 30.70
N GLU A 365 6.58 -19.54 31.74
CA GLU A 365 8.01 -19.42 32.01
C GLU A 365 8.67 -20.79 32.31
N LYS A 366 7.94 -21.73 32.91
CA LYS A 366 8.42 -23.12 33.13
C LYS A 366 8.59 -23.88 31.81
N GLU A 367 7.83 -23.53 30.79
CA GLU A 367 7.88 -24.11 29.45
C GLU A 367 8.84 -23.35 28.51
N ASP A 368 9.74 -22.50 29.04
CA ASP A 368 10.66 -21.69 28.26
C ASP A 368 11.35 -22.49 27.15
N SER A 369 11.13 -22.12 25.92
CA SER A 369 11.57 -22.85 24.74
C SER A 369 13.10 -23.01 24.64
N ILE A 370 13.85 -22.00 25.08
CA ILE A 370 15.33 -21.99 25.03
C ILE A 370 15.88 -22.97 26.06
N GLU A 371 15.37 -22.88 27.27
CA GLU A 371 15.80 -23.78 28.37
C GLU A 371 15.35 -25.23 28.15
N ALA A 372 14.14 -25.43 27.64
CA ALA A 372 13.66 -26.77 27.26
C ALA A 372 14.53 -27.40 26.18
N PHE A 373 14.86 -26.66 25.12
CA PHE A 373 15.69 -27.13 24.02
C PHE A 373 17.13 -27.44 24.51
N ARG A 374 17.73 -26.56 25.32
CA ARG A 374 19.04 -26.78 25.92
C ARG A 374 19.09 -28.08 26.73
N LYS A 375 18.10 -28.27 27.62
CA LYS A 375 18.00 -29.49 28.46
C LYS A 375 17.86 -30.76 27.64
N GLN A 376 17.07 -30.73 26.56
CA GLN A 376 16.92 -31.87 25.65
C GLN A 376 18.27 -32.24 24.99
N LEU A 377 19.01 -31.25 24.46
CA LEU A 377 20.30 -31.47 23.80
C LEU A 377 21.36 -32.02 24.76
N ILE A 378 21.40 -31.53 25.99
CA ILE A 378 22.30 -32.05 27.03
C ILE A 378 21.94 -33.50 27.42
N LYS A 379 20.64 -33.78 27.64
CA LYS A 379 20.14 -35.10 27.99
C LYS A 379 20.45 -36.13 26.89
N ALA A 380 20.28 -35.76 25.65
CA ALA A 380 20.59 -36.59 24.50
C ALA A 380 22.12 -36.64 24.17
N LYS A 381 22.95 -35.95 24.93
CA LYS A 381 24.42 -35.86 24.72
C LYS A 381 24.82 -35.29 23.34
N LEU A 382 23.97 -34.49 22.74
CA LEU A 382 24.22 -33.82 21.43
C LEU A 382 25.04 -32.54 21.61
N ALA A 383 24.99 -31.92 22.81
CA ALA A 383 25.80 -30.75 23.11
C ALA A 383 26.17 -30.77 24.63
N LYS A 384 27.22 -30.03 24.99
CA LYS A 384 27.69 -29.90 26.37
C LYS A 384 27.38 -28.51 26.92
N GLN A 385 27.34 -28.37 28.23
CA GLN A 385 27.09 -27.09 28.90
C GLN A 385 28.02 -25.96 28.40
N ALA A 386 29.32 -26.25 28.22
CA ALA A 386 30.30 -25.29 27.69
C ALA A 386 29.97 -24.77 26.29
N ASP A 387 29.31 -25.56 25.44
CA ASP A 387 28.90 -25.12 24.10
C ASP A 387 27.85 -24.01 24.19
N PHE A 388 26.93 -24.11 25.15
CA PHE A 388 25.88 -23.11 25.38
C PHE A 388 26.45 -21.84 26.03
N GLU A 389 27.34 -21.98 27.02
CA GLU A 389 28.03 -20.85 27.67
C GLU A 389 28.81 -20.01 26.65
N ALA A 390 29.51 -20.67 25.73
CA ALA A 390 30.22 -19.99 24.65
C ALA A 390 29.24 -19.25 23.70
N ALA A 391 28.10 -19.87 23.35
CA ALA A 391 27.07 -19.23 22.51
C ALA A 391 26.45 -18.03 23.21
N ASP A 392 26.12 -18.16 24.49
CA ASP A 392 25.54 -17.07 25.29
C ASP A 392 26.50 -15.89 25.44
N ALA A 393 27.78 -16.15 25.69
CA ALA A 393 28.81 -15.10 25.79
C ALA A 393 28.96 -14.33 24.49
N ASP A 394 28.95 -15.02 23.36
CA ASP A 394 29.03 -14.39 22.03
C ASP A 394 27.80 -13.54 21.71
N VAL A 395 26.61 -14.04 22.01
CA VAL A 395 25.34 -13.30 21.86
C VAL A 395 25.33 -12.03 22.69
N VAL A 396 25.64 -12.14 23.99
CA VAL A 396 25.68 -10.98 24.89
C VAL A 396 26.67 -9.93 24.42
N ARG A 397 27.84 -10.36 23.96
CA ARG A 397 28.84 -9.46 23.40
C ARG A 397 28.32 -8.72 22.19
N THR A 398 27.78 -9.46 21.20
CA THR A 398 27.24 -8.86 19.95
C THR A 398 26.16 -7.81 20.24
N VAL A 399 25.22 -8.11 21.13
CA VAL A 399 24.16 -7.15 21.50
C VAL A 399 24.74 -5.93 22.24
N THR A 400 25.70 -6.16 23.16
CA THR A 400 26.36 -5.07 23.91
C THR A 400 27.14 -4.14 22.99
N ASP A 401 27.87 -4.70 22.02
CA ASP A 401 28.62 -3.93 21.02
C ASP A 401 27.65 -3.11 20.13
N ALA A 402 26.54 -3.70 19.70
CA ALA A 402 25.52 -2.98 18.93
C ALA A 402 24.94 -1.79 19.72
N VAL A 403 24.67 -1.96 21.02
CA VAL A 403 24.20 -0.87 21.90
C VAL A 403 25.23 0.25 21.99
N ARG A 404 26.51 -0.12 22.24
CA ARG A 404 27.60 0.85 22.33
C ARG A 404 27.72 1.70 21.07
N LEU A 405 27.66 1.06 19.91
CA LEU A 405 27.74 1.74 18.61
C LEU A 405 26.52 2.61 18.33
N ALA A 406 25.32 2.09 18.58
CA ALA A 406 24.08 2.80 18.29
C ALA A 406 23.80 3.94 19.28
N ALA A 407 24.29 3.85 20.52
CA ALA A 407 24.14 4.88 21.53
C ALA A 407 25.08 6.08 21.32
N ASP A 408 26.26 5.86 20.71
CA ASP A 408 27.23 6.89 20.47
C ASP A 408 26.76 7.86 19.35
N PRO A 409 26.52 9.14 19.66
CA PRO A 409 26.05 10.11 18.66
C PRO A 409 27.12 10.51 17.63
N ALA A 410 28.39 10.28 17.90
CA ALA A 410 29.47 10.53 16.92
C ALA A 410 29.53 9.44 15.85
N LEU A 411 29.27 8.19 16.23
CA LEU A 411 29.23 7.05 15.31
C LEU A 411 27.87 6.87 14.64
N SER A 412 26.82 7.11 15.39
CA SER A 412 25.44 6.90 14.98
C SER A 412 24.58 8.17 15.23
N PRO A 413 24.76 9.22 14.41
CA PRO A 413 23.96 10.45 14.55
C PRO A 413 22.50 10.19 14.15
N ARG A 414 21.60 11.06 14.63
CA ARG A 414 20.26 11.22 14.09
C ARG A 414 20.26 12.14 12.89
N MET A 415 19.28 12.00 12.01
CA MET A 415 19.07 12.96 10.92
C MET A 415 18.87 14.38 11.48
N CYS A 416 19.63 15.35 10.97
CA CYS A 416 19.56 16.72 11.44
C CYS A 416 18.56 17.53 10.61
N LEU A 417 17.29 17.54 11.04
CA LEU A 417 16.22 18.26 10.34
C LEU A 417 16.29 19.78 10.50
N THR A 418 17.17 20.30 11.37
CA THR A 418 17.41 21.74 11.51
C THR A 418 18.31 22.29 10.40
N SER A 419 19.28 21.49 9.94
CA SER A 419 20.18 21.85 8.83
C SER A 419 19.73 21.31 7.48
N GLN A 420 18.91 20.26 7.48
CA GLN A 420 18.35 19.59 6.29
C GLN A 420 16.82 19.56 6.42
N THR A 421 16.20 20.72 6.34
CA THR A 421 14.77 20.92 6.61
C THR A 421 13.85 20.14 5.67
N ASP A 422 14.31 19.85 4.46
CA ASP A 422 13.59 19.13 3.39
C ASP A 422 13.97 17.64 3.27
N ALA A 423 14.77 17.12 4.21
CA ALA A 423 15.31 15.76 4.10
C ALA A 423 14.22 14.67 4.07
N VAL A 424 13.11 14.84 4.81
CA VAL A 424 11.98 13.89 4.79
C VAL A 424 11.08 14.14 3.57
N GLU A 425 10.84 15.40 3.23
CA GLU A 425 10.04 15.79 2.07
C GLU A 425 10.58 15.17 0.77
N LYS A 426 11.90 15.24 0.57
CA LYS A 426 12.59 14.63 -0.58
C LYS A 426 12.45 13.10 -0.67
N LEU A 427 12.09 12.44 0.41
CA LEU A 427 11.88 10.99 0.46
C LEU A 427 10.43 10.59 0.22
N MET A 428 9.47 11.54 0.26
CA MET A 428 8.05 11.23 0.06
C MET A 428 7.75 10.81 -1.37
N PHE A 429 8.43 11.41 -2.34
CA PHE A 429 8.27 11.12 -3.76
C PHE A 429 9.62 10.83 -4.40
N SER A 430 9.68 9.78 -5.22
CA SER A 430 10.87 9.49 -6.02
C SER A 430 10.99 10.42 -7.22
N ASN A 431 9.87 10.85 -7.78
CA ASN A 431 9.75 11.57 -9.05
C ASN A 431 10.53 10.91 -10.20
N GLU A 432 10.74 9.59 -10.10
CA GLU A 432 11.41 8.81 -11.11
C GLU A 432 10.45 8.47 -12.25
N ARG A 433 10.98 8.51 -13.46
CA ARG A 433 10.33 8.05 -14.68
C ARG A 433 10.94 6.72 -15.10
N ARG A 434 10.12 5.66 -15.13
CA ARG A 434 10.52 4.32 -15.59
C ARG A 434 9.50 3.79 -16.56
N LEU A 435 9.89 3.61 -17.82
CA LEU A 435 9.00 3.07 -18.85
C LEU A 435 8.60 1.63 -18.56
N LYS A 436 9.53 0.82 -18.07
CA LYS A 436 9.31 -0.58 -17.66
C LYS A 436 10.06 -0.88 -16.37
N MET A 437 9.48 -1.70 -15.53
CA MET A 437 10.07 -2.08 -14.24
C MET A 437 11.07 -3.23 -14.40
N GLU A 438 10.89 -4.08 -15.41
CA GLU A 438 11.81 -5.18 -15.77
C GLU A 438 12.13 -5.20 -17.25
N ASP A 439 13.37 -5.57 -17.58
CA ASP A 439 13.82 -5.67 -18.97
C ASP A 439 13.58 -7.08 -19.54
N ARG A 440 12.32 -7.38 -19.81
CA ARG A 440 11.86 -8.60 -20.50
C ARG A 440 10.72 -8.28 -21.43
N PRO A 441 10.43 -9.13 -22.43
CA PRO A 441 9.27 -8.98 -23.29
C PRO A 441 7.95 -9.05 -22.49
N SER A 442 6.99 -8.27 -22.93
CA SER A 442 5.63 -8.34 -22.38
C SER A 442 4.86 -9.52 -23.00
N ASP A 443 4.17 -10.30 -22.17
CA ASP A 443 3.40 -11.48 -22.56
C ASP A 443 1.97 -11.11 -22.99
N MET A 444 1.84 -10.47 -24.17
CA MET A 444 0.54 -10.10 -24.75
C MET A 444 -0.02 -11.23 -25.62
N LEU A 445 -1.35 -11.35 -25.68
CA LEU A 445 -2.04 -12.42 -26.43
C LEU A 445 -2.10 -12.17 -27.93
N GLN A 446 -2.02 -10.92 -28.36
CA GLN A 446 -2.07 -10.50 -29.78
C GLN A 446 -1.28 -9.23 -30.00
N LYS A 447 -1.06 -8.85 -31.25
CA LYS A 447 -0.48 -7.57 -31.60
C LYS A 447 -1.48 -6.43 -31.37
N ARG A 448 -0.99 -5.22 -31.12
CA ARG A 448 -1.80 -4.04 -30.83
C ARG A 448 -2.79 -3.72 -31.96
N GLU A 449 -2.31 -3.77 -33.19
CA GLU A 449 -3.10 -3.49 -34.43
C GLU A 449 -4.24 -4.48 -34.65
N ASP A 450 -4.14 -5.70 -34.11
CA ASP A 450 -5.16 -6.75 -34.25
C ASP A 450 -6.30 -6.58 -33.24
N ASN A 451 -6.15 -5.69 -32.27
CA ASN A 451 -7.17 -5.49 -31.24
C ASN A 451 -8.40 -4.77 -31.82
N PRO A 452 -9.62 -5.34 -31.69
CA PRO A 452 -10.83 -4.78 -32.29
C PRO A 452 -11.15 -3.36 -31.81
N ARG A 453 -10.88 -3.02 -30.53
CA ARG A 453 -11.11 -1.67 -30.03
C ARG A 453 -10.10 -0.67 -30.57
N VAL A 454 -8.84 -1.06 -30.72
CA VAL A 454 -7.83 -0.21 -31.37
C VAL A 454 -8.27 0.12 -32.78
N GLN A 455 -8.74 -0.87 -33.57
CA GLN A 455 -9.26 -0.66 -34.93
C GLN A 455 -10.51 0.22 -34.93
N GLN A 456 -11.39 0.09 -33.95
CA GLN A 456 -12.56 0.94 -33.81
C GLN A 456 -12.17 2.39 -33.50
N ILE A 457 -11.24 2.61 -32.59
CA ILE A 457 -10.75 3.93 -32.17
C ILE A 457 -10.01 4.62 -33.33
N ALA A 458 -9.25 3.87 -34.11
CA ALA A 458 -8.53 4.42 -35.28
C ALA A 458 -9.44 5.07 -36.34
N ARG A 459 -10.74 4.74 -36.34
CA ARG A 459 -11.74 5.31 -37.23
C ARG A 459 -12.47 6.51 -36.67
N LYS A 460 -12.18 6.91 -35.42
CA LYS A 460 -12.85 8.04 -34.78
C LYS A 460 -12.15 9.35 -35.07
N GLU A 461 -12.97 10.42 -35.20
CA GLU A 461 -12.46 11.79 -35.24
C GLU A 461 -11.86 12.17 -33.91
N ARG A 462 -10.63 12.64 -33.89
CA ARG A 462 -9.89 12.92 -32.65
C ARG A 462 -10.13 14.31 -32.07
N PHE A 463 -10.95 15.12 -32.77
CA PHE A 463 -11.44 16.43 -32.36
C PHE A 463 -12.96 16.45 -32.41
N ALA A 464 -13.61 17.17 -31.51
CA ALA A 464 -15.05 17.15 -31.35
C ALA A 464 -15.81 17.91 -32.44
N PHE A 465 -15.10 18.69 -33.22
CA PHE A 465 -15.72 19.48 -34.29
C PHE A 465 -15.10 19.15 -35.67
N ASP A 466 -15.92 19.16 -36.71
CA ASP A 466 -15.44 19.01 -38.07
C ASP A 466 -14.80 20.31 -38.62
N ALA A 467 -14.29 20.26 -39.85
CA ALA A 467 -13.66 21.42 -40.48
C ALA A 467 -14.60 22.63 -40.67
N ALA A 468 -15.91 22.42 -40.63
CA ALA A 468 -16.94 23.45 -40.69
C ALA A 468 -17.37 23.95 -39.30
N GLY A 469 -16.73 23.46 -38.24
CA GLY A 469 -17.04 23.81 -36.85
C GLY A 469 -18.34 23.16 -36.32
N LYS A 470 -18.87 22.13 -37.00
CA LYS A 470 -20.05 21.41 -36.54
C LYS A 470 -19.64 20.27 -35.57
N PRO A 471 -20.40 20.04 -34.50
CA PRO A 471 -20.12 18.94 -33.59
C PRO A 471 -20.16 17.58 -34.29
N VAL A 472 -19.12 16.77 -34.07
CA VAL A 472 -19.07 15.37 -34.51
C VAL A 472 -19.98 14.55 -33.59
N SER A 473 -20.71 13.57 -34.15
CA SER A 473 -21.60 12.75 -33.35
C SER A 473 -20.87 11.95 -32.30
N LYS A 474 -21.47 11.77 -31.12
CA LYS A 474 -20.90 11.07 -29.94
C LYS A 474 -20.27 9.71 -30.30
N ASN A 475 -20.86 8.95 -31.22
CA ASN A 475 -20.35 7.63 -31.59
C ASN A 475 -19.12 7.67 -32.52
N LYS A 476 -18.87 8.81 -33.18
CA LYS A 476 -17.78 9.00 -34.15
C LYS A 476 -16.60 9.78 -33.57
N VAL A 477 -16.78 10.44 -32.44
CA VAL A 477 -15.71 11.21 -31.77
C VAL A 477 -14.89 10.34 -30.82
N PHE A 478 -13.60 10.62 -30.74
CA PHE A 478 -12.68 10.06 -29.75
C PHE A 478 -13.05 10.64 -28.38
N GLN A 479 -13.29 9.75 -27.42
CA GLN A 479 -13.82 10.09 -26.11
C GLN A 479 -12.75 10.03 -25.00
N LEU A 480 -13.02 10.63 -23.85
CA LEU A 480 -12.13 10.58 -22.68
C LEU A 480 -11.75 9.13 -22.32
N ARG A 481 -12.74 8.20 -22.29
CA ARG A 481 -12.45 6.77 -22.04
C ARG A 481 -11.57 6.12 -23.10
N ASP A 482 -11.58 6.59 -24.34
CA ASP A 482 -10.70 6.09 -25.39
C ASP A 482 -9.24 6.54 -25.13
N GLY A 483 -9.06 7.76 -24.62
CA GLY A 483 -7.75 8.28 -24.20
C GLY A 483 -7.14 7.47 -23.06
N LEU A 484 -7.92 7.17 -22.03
CA LEU A 484 -7.50 6.28 -20.94
C LEU A 484 -7.13 4.89 -21.46
N PHE A 485 -8.00 4.29 -22.30
CA PHE A 485 -7.74 2.98 -22.89
C PHE A 485 -6.45 2.94 -23.70
N GLU A 486 -6.18 3.93 -24.54
CA GLU A 486 -4.96 3.98 -25.37
C GLU A 486 -3.69 4.06 -24.50
N ALA A 487 -3.70 4.87 -23.44
CA ALA A 487 -2.57 4.99 -22.51
C ALA A 487 -2.32 3.66 -21.75
N ILE A 488 -3.38 3.06 -21.22
CA ILE A 488 -3.32 1.80 -20.46
C ILE A 488 -2.86 0.64 -21.34
N LEU A 489 -3.45 0.48 -22.53
CA LEU A 489 -3.06 -0.58 -23.45
C LEU A 489 -1.60 -0.45 -23.90
N ALA A 490 -1.15 0.78 -24.20
CA ALA A 490 0.24 1.04 -24.58
C ALA A 490 1.19 0.58 -23.45
N LYS A 491 0.87 0.88 -22.18
CA LYS A 491 1.68 0.47 -21.04
C LYS A 491 1.71 -1.05 -20.85
N PHE A 492 0.62 -1.77 -21.12
CA PHE A 492 0.62 -3.24 -21.09
C PHE A 492 1.60 -3.87 -22.08
N TYR A 493 1.75 -3.26 -23.27
CA TYR A 493 2.75 -3.71 -24.25
C TYR A 493 4.17 -3.35 -23.84
N GLU A 494 4.36 -2.23 -23.15
CA GLU A 494 5.67 -1.71 -22.78
C GLU A 494 6.23 -2.35 -21.51
N ASP A 495 5.43 -2.40 -20.41
CA ASP A 495 5.88 -2.87 -19.10
C ASP A 495 5.34 -4.29 -18.80
N PRO A 496 6.21 -5.32 -18.82
CA PRO A 496 5.78 -6.69 -18.58
C PRO A 496 5.32 -6.96 -17.14
N THR A 497 5.59 -6.05 -16.20
CA THR A 497 5.18 -6.20 -14.82
C THR A 497 3.82 -5.59 -14.53
N LEU A 498 3.28 -4.77 -15.45
CA LEU A 498 1.99 -4.12 -15.23
C LEU A 498 0.89 -5.17 -15.07
N VAL A 499 0.16 -5.04 -13.98
CA VAL A 499 -1.10 -5.75 -13.73
C VAL A 499 -2.22 -4.73 -13.53
N ALA A 500 -3.43 -5.08 -13.98
CA ALA A 500 -4.63 -4.31 -13.69
C ALA A 500 -5.68 -5.22 -13.06
N TYR A 501 -6.30 -4.75 -12.00
CA TYR A 501 -7.34 -5.49 -11.32
C TYR A 501 -8.24 -4.60 -10.45
N GLY A 502 -9.35 -5.16 -10.09
CA GLY A 502 -10.42 -4.59 -9.29
C GLY A 502 -11.70 -5.36 -9.56
N GLU A 503 -12.82 -4.83 -9.13
CA GLU A 503 -14.12 -5.45 -9.36
C GLU A 503 -14.51 -5.35 -10.84
N GLU A 504 -14.89 -6.47 -11.45
CA GLU A 504 -15.38 -6.58 -12.84
C GLU A 504 -14.45 -5.94 -13.90
N ASN A 505 -13.15 -5.88 -13.66
CA ASN A 505 -12.21 -5.19 -14.54
C ASN A 505 -11.98 -5.93 -15.87
N ARG A 506 -12.04 -7.28 -15.86
CA ARG A 506 -11.74 -8.05 -17.05
C ARG A 506 -12.90 -8.15 -18.05
N ASP A 507 -13.89 -8.97 -17.75
CA ASP A 507 -14.90 -9.35 -18.76
C ASP A 507 -15.91 -8.23 -19.03
N TRP A 508 -16.26 -7.47 -18.02
CA TRP A 508 -17.14 -6.30 -18.15
C TRP A 508 -16.40 -5.05 -18.62
N GLY A 509 -15.12 -4.97 -18.31
CA GLY A 509 -14.26 -3.87 -18.73
C GLY A 509 -14.18 -2.72 -17.74
N GLY A 510 -14.37 -3.01 -16.44
CA GLY A 510 -14.47 -2.04 -15.36
C GLY A 510 -15.84 -1.37 -15.32
N ALA A 511 -16.12 -0.65 -14.23
CA ALA A 511 -17.44 -0.04 -13.99
C ALA A 511 -17.92 0.87 -15.14
N PHE A 512 -17.00 1.54 -15.83
CA PHE A 512 -17.30 2.54 -16.84
C PHE A 512 -16.70 2.20 -18.22
N ALA A 513 -16.44 0.91 -18.47
CA ALA A 513 -16.00 0.37 -19.74
C ALA A 513 -14.64 0.95 -20.25
N VAL A 514 -13.81 1.47 -19.36
CA VAL A 514 -12.47 1.93 -19.73
C VAL A 514 -11.61 0.76 -20.19
N TYR A 515 -11.70 -0.38 -19.54
CA TYR A 515 -10.93 -1.61 -19.85
C TYR A 515 -11.57 -2.47 -20.96
N ARG A 516 -12.75 -2.12 -21.47
CA ARG A 516 -13.38 -2.89 -22.56
C ARG A 516 -12.43 -2.98 -23.76
N GLY A 517 -12.17 -4.19 -24.23
CA GLY A 517 -11.20 -4.46 -25.32
C GLY A 517 -9.79 -4.84 -24.84
N LEU A 518 -9.48 -4.72 -23.56
CA LEU A 518 -8.21 -5.25 -23.02
C LEU A 518 -8.20 -6.77 -22.92
N THR A 519 -9.35 -7.39 -22.71
CA THR A 519 -9.51 -8.86 -22.49
C THR A 519 -8.96 -9.67 -23.65
N GLU A 520 -9.02 -9.16 -24.88
CA GLU A 520 -8.53 -9.80 -26.09
C GLU A 520 -6.99 -9.77 -26.20
N ALA A 521 -6.36 -8.76 -25.59
CA ALA A 521 -4.92 -8.52 -25.71
C ALA A 521 -4.13 -8.92 -24.46
N VAL A 522 -4.75 -8.86 -23.29
CA VAL A 522 -4.06 -9.04 -22.01
C VAL A 522 -4.39 -10.41 -21.39
N PRO A 523 -3.39 -11.23 -21.01
CA PRO A 523 -3.64 -12.52 -20.40
C PRO A 523 -4.28 -12.40 -19.01
N TYR A 524 -4.93 -13.47 -18.54
CA TYR A 524 -5.67 -13.50 -17.28
C TYR A 524 -4.84 -13.05 -16.07
N HIS A 525 -3.59 -13.46 -15.98
CA HIS A 525 -2.73 -13.16 -14.86
C HIS A 525 -2.27 -11.68 -14.80
N ARG A 526 -2.53 -10.89 -15.84
CA ARG A 526 -2.21 -9.46 -15.87
C ARG A 526 -3.44 -8.55 -15.84
N LEU A 527 -4.61 -9.08 -16.20
CA LEU A 527 -5.89 -8.38 -16.08
C LEU A 527 -6.91 -9.36 -15.52
N PHE A 528 -7.36 -9.14 -14.30
CA PHE A 528 -8.27 -10.07 -13.61
C PHE A 528 -9.26 -9.35 -12.69
N ASN A 529 -10.36 -10.05 -12.38
CA ASN A 529 -11.34 -9.60 -11.42
C ASN A 529 -10.91 -10.00 -10.01
N THR A 530 -11.24 -9.17 -9.03
CA THR A 530 -11.09 -9.47 -7.60
C THR A 530 -12.44 -9.80 -6.97
N PRO A 531 -12.47 -10.37 -5.78
CA PRO A 531 -13.64 -10.28 -4.92
C PRO A 531 -13.94 -8.81 -4.62
N ILE A 532 -15.15 -8.50 -4.16
CA ILE A 532 -15.48 -7.19 -3.57
C ILE A 532 -14.69 -7.09 -2.26
N SER A 533 -13.58 -6.35 -2.28
CA SER A 533 -12.59 -6.34 -1.20
C SER A 533 -11.62 -5.16 -1.38
N GLU A 534 -12.11 -3.96 -1.18
CA GLU A 534 -11.36 -2.73 -1.51
C GLU A 534 -10.04 -2.61 -0.75
N ALA A 535 -10.02 -3.01 0.53
CA ALA A 535 -8.79 -3.03 1.31
C ALA A 535 -7.76 -4.02 0.75
N ALA A 536 -8.20 -5.23 0.31
CA ALA A 536 -7.29 -6.18 -0.31
C ALA A 536 -6.84 -5.75 -1.72
N ILE A 537 -7.70 -5.06 -2.48
CA ILE A 537 -7.34 -4.48 -3.79
C ILE A 537 -6.18 -3.50 -3.62
N ILE A 538 -6.32 -2.51 -2.77
CA ILE A 538 -5.27 -1.50 -2.55
C ILE A 538 -4.07 -2.07 -1.80
N GLY A 539 -4.29 -2.86 -0.74
CA GLY A 539 -3.21 -3.47 0.03
C GLY A 539 -2.34 -4.40 -0.81
N SER A 540 -2.95 -5.22 -1.67
CA SER A 540 -2.18 -6.06 -2.60
C SER A 540 -1.46 -5.22 -3.67
N ALA A 541 -2.01 -4.10 -4.10
CA ALA A 541 -1.30 -3.17 -4.99
C ALA A 541 -0.04 -2.62 -4.34
N VAL A 542 -0.11 -2.21 -3.07
CA VAL A 542 1.06 -1.80 -2.28
C VAL A 542 2.11 -2.91 -2.23
N GLY A 543 1.72 -4.15 -1.89
CA GLY A 543 2.63 -5.28 -1.79
C GLY A 543 3.27 -5.69 -3.11
N TYR A 544 2.51 -5.62 -4.20
CA TYR A 544 3.01 -5.88 -5.55
C TYR A 544 4.04 -4.82 -5.98
N ALA A 545 3.74 -3.55 -5.73
CA ALA A 545 4.63 -2.44 -6.03
C ALA A 545 5.92 -2.46 -5.21
N MET A 546 5.84 -2.71 -3.89
CA MET A 546 7.01 -2.92 -3.03
C MET A 546 7.93 -4.02 -3.55
N SER A 547 7.36 -4.97 -4.25
CA SER A 547 8.07 -6.13 -4.81
C SER A 547 8.79 -5.83 -6.11
N GLY A 548 8.56 -4.66 -6.71
CA GLY A 548 9.18 -4.19 -7.93
C GLY A 548 8.30 -4.24 -9.18
N GLY A 549 6.98 -4.40 -9.04
CA GLY A 549 6.03 -4.40 -10.15
C GLY A 549 5.19 -3.12 -10.22
N ARG A 550 4.49 -2.90 -11.31
CA ARG A 550 3.56 -1.79 -11.55
C ARG A 550 2.12 -2.25 -11.45
N VAL A 551 1.29 -1.44 -10.80
CA VAL A 551 -0.13 -1.76 -10.61
C VAL A 551 -1.02 -0.63 -11.09
N LEU A 552 -2.09 -1.00 -11.78
CA LEU A 552 -3.25 -0.18 -12.06
C LEU A 552 -4.46 -0.86 -11.43
N CYS A 553 -4.96 -0.34 -10.33
CA CYS A 553 -6.18 -0.87 -9.71
C CYS A 553 -7.33 0.13 -9.82
N GLU A 554 -8.55 -0.38 -9.74
CA GLU A 554 -9.76 0.41 -9.85
C GLU A 554 -10.59 0.25 -8.57
N LEU A 555 -10.93 1.38 -7.95
CA LEU A 555 -12.05 1.50 -7.03
C LEU A 555 -13.22 2.10 -7.79
N MET A 556 -14.34 1.41 -7.78
CA MET A 556 -15.47 1.73 -8.64
C MET A 556 -16.00 3.14 -8.41
N TYR A 557 -16.09 3.58 -7.15
CA TYR A 557 -16.57 4.90 -6.75
C TYR A 557 -15.73 5.52 -5.65
N ALA A 558 -15.68 6.84 -5.59
CA ALA A 558 -15.01 7.59 -4.52
C ALA A 558 -15.62 7.29 -3.15
N ASP A 559 -16.91 6.98 -3.09
CA ASP A 559 -17.62 6.56 -1.88
C ASP A 559 -16.99 5.33 -1.21
N PHE A 560 -16.31 4.47 -1.98
CA PHE A 560 -15.65 3.25 -1.49
C PHE A 560 -14.21 3.46 -0.99
N LEU A 561 -13.66 4.68 -1.09
CA LEU A 561 -12.36 5.01 -0.50
C LEU A 561 -12.29 4.68 1.00
N GLY A 562 -13.43 4.83 1.70
CA GLY A 562 -13.53 4.50 3.12
C GLY A 562 -13.34 3.01 3.44
N CYS A 563 -13.71 2.10 2.53
CA CYS A 563 -13.53 0.66 2.68
C CYS A 563 -12.04 0.27 2.64
N ALA A 564 -11.21 1.03 1.93
CA ALA A 564 -9.75 0.85 1.84
C ALA A 564 -8.98 1.95 2.59
N GLY A 565 -9.57 2.55 3.63
CA GLY A 565 -9.05 3.76 4.27
C GLY A 565 -7.62 3.61 4.80
N ASP A 566 -7.29 2.50 5.49
CA ASP A 566 -5.93 2.26 5.96
C ASP A 566 -4.94 2.15 4.79
N GLU A 567 -5.30 1.38 3.79
CA GLU A 567 -4.44 1.10 2.64
C GLU A 567 -4.15 2.37 1.83
N ILE A 568 -5.14 3.26 1.67
CA ILE A 568 -4.98 4.52 0.93
C ILE A 568 -4.26 5.58 1.78
N PHE A 569 -4.57 5.71 3.09
CA PHE A 569 -4.10 6.82 3.90
C PHE A 569 -2.82 6.50 4.69
N ASN A 570 -2.51 5.23 4.93
CA ASN A 570 -1.32 4.80 5.67
C ASN A 570 -0.34 3.97 4.83
N GLN A 571 -0.85 2.97 4.08
CA GLN A 571 0.03 2.00 3.45
C GLN A 571 0.60 2.54 2.13
N LEU A 572 -0.26 3.01 1.24
CA LEU A 572 0.15 3.50 -0.08
C LEU A 572 1.11 4.71 -0.01
N PRO A 573 0.85 5.76 0.80
CA PRO A 573 1.63 7.00 0.77
C PRO A 573 2.94 6.97 1.55
N LYS A 574 3.08 6.08 2.56
CA LYS A 574 4.13 6.26 3.58
C LYS A 574 5.35 5.38 3.40
N TRP A 575 5.22 4.21 2.77
CA TRP A 575 6.32 3.24 2.69
C TRP A 575 7.54 3.77 1.97
N GLN A 576 7.37 4.64 0.97
CA GLN A 576 8.50 5.23 0.26
C GLN A 576 9.35 6.07 1.21
N ALA A 577 8.77 7.00 1.95
CA ALA A 577 9.49 7.82 2.93
C ALA A 577 10.03 6.98 4.09
N MET A 578 9.22 6.09 4.68
CA MET A 578 9.63 5.24 5.80
C MET A 578 10.76 4.28 5.45
N SER A 579 10.94 3.95 4.18
CA SER A 579 12.06 3.13 3.70
C SER A 579 13.28 3.96 3.27
N ALA A 580 13.32 5.24 3.59
CA ALA A 580 14.35 6.16 3.09
C ALA A 580 14.47 6.16 1.55
N GLY A 581 13.36 5.99 0.83
CA GLY A 581 13.29 5.97 -0.63
C GLY A 581 13.72 4.65 -1.30
N ILE A 582 14.00 3.60 -0.52
CA ILE A 582 14.36 2.28 -1.06
C ILE A 582 13.18 1.63 -1.78
N LEU A 583 12.02 1.62 -1.13
CA LEU A 583 10.78 1.15 -1.74
C LEU A 583 10.24 2.21 -2.70
N LYS A 584 9.82 1.77 -3.88
CA LYS A 584 9.07 2.57 -4.85
C LYS A 584 7.62 2.10 -4.86
N MET A 585 6.72 3.02 -5.22
CA MET A 585 5.29 2.75 -5.15
C MET A 585 4.57 3.07 -6.47
N PRO A 586 4.91 2.39 -7.58
CA PRO A 586 4.29 2.60 -8.89
C PRO A 586 2.87 2.04 -8.93
N VAL A 587 1.97 2.65 -8.18
CA VAL A 587 0.56 2.30 -8.10
C VAL A 587 -0.29 3.45 -8.61
N VAL A 588 -1.15 3.17 -9.57
CA VAL A 588 -2.21 4.09 -10.02
C VAL A 588 -3.54 3.51 -9.57
N VAL A 589 -4.26 4.25 -8.75
CA VAL A 589 -5.60 3.92 -8.31
C VAL A 589 -6.59 4.76 -9.09
N ARG A 590 -7.36 4.15 -9.98
CA ARG A 590 -8.45 4.80 -10.70
C ARG A 590 -9.68 4.85 -9.80
N VAL A 591 -10.26 6.02 -9.66
CA VAL A 591 -11.42 6.25 -8.79
C VAL A 591 -12.44 7.10 -9.52
N SER A 592 -13.69 6.64 -9.65
CA SER A 592 -14.71 7.50 -10.26
C SER A 592 -15.42 8.38 -9.23
N VAL A 593 -15.61 9.64 -9.55
CA VAL A 593 -16.55 10.52 -8.85
C VAL A 593 -17.88 10.52 -9.57
N GLY A 594 -18.95 10.56 -8.81
CA GLY A 594 -20.21 10.09 -9.27
C GLY A 594 -21.21 11.12 -9.75
N SER A 595 -22.20 10.60 -10.40
CA SER A 595 -23.48 11.19 -10.79
C SER A 595 -24.43 10.03 -11.10
N LYS A 596 -25.72 10.23 -10.96
CA LYS A 596 -26.82 9.33 -11.31
C LYS A 596 -27.15 8.21 -10.32
N TYR A 597 -26.29 7.92 -9.38
CA TYR A 597 -26.45 6.73 -8.51
C TYR A 597 -26.79 7.09 -7.06
N GLY A 598 -27.12 8.36 -6.76
CA GLY A 598 -27.56 8.81 -5.44
C GLY A 598 -26.44 8.85 -4.39
N ALA A 599 -26.83 8.88 -3.13
CA ALA A 599 -26.00 9.31 -2.02
C ALA A 599 -24.70 8.52 -1.77
N GLN A 600 -24.68 7.23 -2.09
CA GLN A 600 -23.55 6.35 -1.76
C GLN A 600 -22.69 5.96 -2.97
N HIS A 601 -22.92 6.57 -4.17
CA HIS A 601 -22.21 6.27 -5.39
C HIS A 601 -21.93 7.52 -6.22
N SER A 602 -22.06 8.71 -5.64
CA SER A 602 -21.98 9.97 -6.38
C SER A 602 -21.23 11.08 -5.63
N GLN A 603 -20.42 10.71 -4.66
CA GLN A 603 -19.62 11.68 -3.90
C GLN A 603 -18.32 12.02 -4.60
N ASP A 604 -17.84 13.24 -4.37
CA ASP A 604 -16.48 13.66 -4.68
C ASP A 604 -15.71 13.79 -3.36
N TRP A 605 -14.80 12.84 -3.10
CA TRP A 605 -13.95 12.82 -1.93
C TRP A 605 -12.47 13.06 -2.26
N THR A 606 -12.20 13.86 -3.29
CA THR A 606 -10.85 14.27 -3.69
C THR A 606 -10.07 14.87 -2.51
N ALA A 607 -10.74 15.65 -1.65
CA ALA A 607 -10.11 16.29 -0.50
C ALA A 607 -9.48 15.31 0.49
N LEU A 608 -10.03 14.12 0.65
CA LEU A 608 -9.44 13.10 1.54
C LEU A 608 -8.06 12.66 1.04
N CYS A 609 -7.90 12.54 -0.28
CA CYS A 609 -6.63 12.12 -0.88
C CYS A 609 -5.62 13.27 -0.96
N THR A 610 -6.07 14.50 -1.25
CA THR A 610 -5.20 15.67 -1.30
C THR A 610 -4.64 16.08 0.06
N HIS A 611 -5.35 15.73 1.15
CA HIS A 611 -4.89 15.98 2.52
C HIS A 611 -3.74 15.05 2.95
N VAL A 612 -3.56 13.89 2.32
CA VAL A 612 -2.60 12.86 2.76
C VAL A 612 -1.23 13.08 2.12
N PRO A 613 -0.19 13.45 2.89
CA PRO A 613 1.18 13.55 2.37
C PRO A 613 1.65 12.21 1.80
N GLY A 614 2.28 12.26 0.60
CA GLY A 614 2.79 11.06 -0.09
C GLY A 614 1.88 10.52 -1.19
N LEU A 615 0.72 11.13 -1.46
CA LEU A 615 -0.12 10.82 -2.61
C LEU A 615 -0.04 11.93 -3.67
N LYS A 616 0.08 11.55 -4.93
CA LYS A 616 -0.21 12.43 -6.06
C LYS A 616 -1.68 12.28 -6.45
N VAL A 617 -2.34 13.38 -6.77
CA VAL A 617 -3.78 13.40 -7.06
C VAL A 617 -4.03 14.12 -8.38
N VAL A 618 -4.72 13.45 -9.30
CA VAL A 618 -4.95 13.89 -10.67
C VAL A 618 -6.42 13.77 -11.02
N PHE A 619 -6.98 14.75 -11.73
CA PHE A 619 -8.37 14.76 -12.12
C PHE A 619 -8.57 15.41 -13.51
N PRO A 620 -8.28 14.71 -14.63
CA PRO A 620 -8.47 15.25 -15.97
C PRO A 620 -9.94 15.47 -16.33
N ALA A 621 -10.19 16.48 -17.14
CA ALA A 621 -11.53 16.77 -17.63
C ALA A 621 -11.68 16.64 -19.17
N THR A 622 -10.59 16.44 -19.91
CA THR A 622 -10.61 16.32 -21.38
C THR A 622 -9.95 15.02 -21.85
N PRO A 623 -10.25 14.52 -23.06
CA PRO A 623 -9.61 13.35 -23.63
C PRO A 623 -8.09 13.48 -23.79
N TYR A 624 -7.63 14.67 -24.19
CA TYR A 624 -6.20 14.98 -24.30
C TYR A 624 -5.52 14.87 -22.93
N ASP A 625 -6.07 15.54 -21.94
CA ASP A 625 -5.49 15.53 -20.60
C ASP A 625 -5.54 14.13 -19.97
N ALA A 626 -6.64 13.42 -20.13
CA ALA A 626 -6.80 12.07 -19.60
C ALA A 626 -5.75 11.08 -20.15
N LYS A 627 -5.48 11.11 -21.46
CA LYS A 627 -4.46 10.27 -22.07
C LYS A 627 -3.06 10.65 -21.62
N GLY A 628 -2.72 11.94 -21.65
CA GLY A 628 -1.38 12.42 -21.28
C GLY A 628 -1.05 12.21 -19.80
N LEU A 629 -1.98 12.53 -18.90
CA LEU A 629 -1.80 12.36 -17.46
C LEU A 629 -1.79 10.87 -17.04
N MET A 630 -2.61 10.01 -17.68
CA MET A 630 -2.54 8.57 -17.43
C MET A 630 -1.20 7.98 -17.89
N THR A 631 -0.67 8.44 -19.01
CA THR A 631 0.66 8.05 -19.49
C THR A 631 1.74 8.46 -18.48
N THR A 632 1.69 9.69 -17.97
CA THR A 632 2.60 10.18 -16.92
C THR A 632 2.49 9.35 -15.64
N ALA A 633 1.26 9.08 -15.17
CA ALA A 633 1.00 8.26 -14.00
C ALA A 633 1.61 6.86 -14.13
N LEU A 634 1.39 6.21 -15.29
CA LEU A 634 1.88 4.87 -15.56
C LEU A 634 3.38 4.82 -15.87
N ASN A 635 4.04 5.94 -16.16
CA ASN A 635 5.49 6.02 -16.30
C ASN A 635 6.21 6.38 -15.00
N GLY A 636 5.48 6.90 -14.01
CA GLY A 636 6.02 7.25 -12.70
C GLY A 636 6.24 6.05 -11.80
N THR A 637 6.93 6.30 -10.69
CA THR A 637 7.17 5.31 -9.61
C THR A 637 6.62 5.77 -8.26
N ASP A 638 5.77 6.78 -8.26
CA ASP A 638 5.07 7.31 -7.08
C ASP A 638 3.59 6.94 -7.12
N PRO A 639 2.91 6.88 -5.97
CA PRO A 639 1.49 6.54 -5.93
C PRO A 639 0.63 7.68 -6.45
N VAL A 640 -0.32 7.35 -7.31
CA VAL A 640 -1.25 8.30 -7.93
C VAL A 640 -2.68 7.87 -7.70
N ILE A 641 -3.49 8.75 -7.13
CA ILE A 641 -4.95 8.63 -7.15
C ILE A 641 -5.45 9.39 -8.36
N PHE A 642 -6.01 8.67 -9.30
CA PHE A 642 -6.47 9.17 -10.59
C PHE A 642 -7.99 9.25 -10.60
N PHE A 643 -8.53 10.43 -10.30
CA PHE A 643 -9.97 10.66 -10.30
C PHE A 643 -10.51 10.80 -11.73
N GLU A 644 -11.69 10.27 -11.94
CA GLU A 644 -12.43 10.29 -13.21
C GLU A 644 -13.88 10.63 -12.92
N SER A 645 -14.53 11.46 -13.74
CA SER A 645 -15.94 11.79 -13.56
C SER A 645 -16.84 11.01 -14.49
N GLN A 646 -17.90 10.42 -13.94
CA GLN A 646 -18.92 9.69 -14.69
C GLN A 646 -19.63 10.57 -15.74
N ARG A 647 -19.70 11.87 -15.51
CA ARG A 647 -20.39 12.80 -16.40
C ARG A 647 -19.66 13.04 -17.72
N ILE A 648 -18.37 12.76 -17.79
CA ILE A 648 -17.51 13.15 -18.92
C ILE A 648 -16.77 12.02 -19.65
N TYR A 649 -17.02 10.77 -19.30
CA TYR A 649 -16.39 9.64 -20.03
C TYR A 649 -16.64 9.65 -21.54
N ASP A 650 -17.77 10.20 -21.97
CA ASP A 650 -18.21 10.23 -23.38
C ASP A 650 -17.95 11.58 -24.08
N VAL A 651 -17.27 12.52 -23.43
CA VAL A 651 -16.94 13.81 -24.08
C VAL A 651 -15.81 13.64 -25.08
N GLY A 652 -15.88 14.41 -26.16
CA GLY A 652 -14.82 14.54 -27.17
C GLY A 652 -13.88 15.68 -26.87
N GLU A 653 -12.69 15.69 -27.48
CA GLU A 653 -11.70 16.75 -27.33
C GLU A 653 -12.17 18.06 -28.02
N GLN A 654 -12.20 19.15 -27.25
CA GLN A 654 -12.71 20.46 -27.72
C GLN A 654 -11.65 21.56 -27.71
N PHE A 655 -10.54 21.38 -27.04
CA PHE A 655 -9.57 22.43 -26.70
C PHE A 655 -8.27 22.29 -27.51
N HIS A 656 -7.76 21.08 -27.64
CA HIS A 656 -6.56 20.83 -28.43
C HIS A 656 -6.90 20.73 -29.92
N LYS A 657 -6.73 21.82 -30.64
CA LYS A 657 -7.17 21.94 -32.05
C LYS A 657 -6.61 20.88 -33.01
N GLY A 658 -5.47 20.28 -32.70
CA GLY A 658 -4.90 19.14 -33.42
C GLY A 658 -5.58 17.80 -33.13
N GLY A 659 -6.58 17.77 -32.23
CA GLY A 659 -7.17 16.56 -31.70
C GLY A 659 -6.21 15.80 -30.78
N VAL A 660 -6.66 14.68 -30.21
CA VAL A 660 -5.83 13.82 -29.36
C VAL A 660 -4.81 13.08 -30.20
N PRO A 661 -3.48 13.22 -30.01
CA PRO A 661 -2.46 12.49 -30.75
C PRO A 661 -2.64 10.96 -30.68
N ALA A 662 -2.34 10.24 -31.75
CA ALA A 662 -2.38 8.78 -31.75
C ALA A 662 -1.19 8.18 -30.96
N GLU A 663 -0.06 8.85 -31.03
CA GLU A 663 1.17 8.51 -30.33
C GLU A 663 1.00 8.71 -28.81
N SER A 664 1.88 8.07 -28.04
CA SER A 664 1.98 8.27 -26.60
C SER A 664 2.64 9.62 -26.30
N TYR A 665 2.11 10.35 -25.34
CA TYR A 665 2.67 11.59 -24.84
C TYR A 665 2.38 11.73 -23.34
N GLU A 666 3.16 12.54 -22.67
CA GLU A 666 3.05 12.81 -21.24
C GLU A 666 2.66 14.27 -21.00
N ILE A 667 1.84 14.50 -19.98
CA ILE A 667 1.55 15.82 -19.42
C ILE A 667 2.13 15.85 -18.01
N PRO A 668 3.02 16.80 -17.68
CA PRO A 668 3.55 16.94 -16.32
C PRO A 668 2.42 17.16 -15.31
N PHE A 669 2.56 16.53 -14.13
CA PHE A 669 1.66 16.83 -13.03
C PHE A 669 1.89 18.23 -12.49
N GLY A 670 0.82 18.85 -12.03
CA GLY A 670 0.86 20.16 -11.42
C GLY A 670 0.57 21.32 -12.37
N GLU A 671 0.48 21.11 -13.66
CA GLU A 671 0.32 22.18 -14.64
C GLU A 671 -1.15 22.43 -15.00
N PRO A 672 -1.81 23.48 -14.46
CA PRO A 672 -3.14 23.90 -14.90
C PRO A 672 -3.14 24.34 -16.38
N ASP A 673 -4.31 24.25 -17.03
CA ASP A 673 -4.43 24.59 -18.46
C ASP A 673 -5.57 25.57 -18.73
N VAL A 674 -5.26 26.64 -19.49
CA VAL A 674 -6.25 27.65 -19.89
C VAL A 674 -7.11 27.10 -21.04
N LYS A 675 -8.33 26.72 -20.74
CA LYS A 675 -9.30 26.18 -21.71
C LYS A 675 -10.05 27.27 -22.48
N ARG A 676 -10.20 28.46 -21.90
CA ARG A 676 -10.79 29.64 -22.52
C ARG A 676 -10.06 30.88 -22.04
N ALA A 677 -9.64 31.74 -22.96
CA ALA A 677 -9.04 33.02 -22.61
C ALA A 677 -10.12 34.06 -22.23
N GLY A 678 -9.80 34.93 -21.26
CA GLY A 678 -10.67 36.01 -20.81
C GLY A 678 -9.90 37.11 -20.11
N LYS A 679 -10.58 38.20 -19.69
CA LYS A 679 -9.91 39.37 -19.13
C LYS A 679 -10.60 40.00 -17.90
N ASP A 680 -11.85 39.63 -17.58
CA ASP A 680 -12.64 40.31 -16.55
C ASP A 680 -12.89 39.42 -15.32
N LEU A 681 -12.86 38.10 -15.47
CA LEU A 681 -13.06 37.10 -14.41
C LEU A 681 -12.27 35.84 -14.71
N THR A 682 -11.66 35.24 -13.70
CA THR A 682 -11.06 33.90 -13.77
C THR A 682 -12.01 32.88 -13.14
N ILE A 683 -12.17 31.71 -13.77
CA ILE A 683 -12.79 30.54 -13.16
C ILE A 683 -11.74 29.40 -13.17
N LEU A 684 -11.35 28.93 -11.98
CA LEU A 684 -10.52 27.75 -11.81
C LEU A 684 -11.41 26.55 -11.53
N SER A 685 -11.43 25.57 -12.42
CA SER A 685 -12.30 24.40 -12.35
C SER A 685 -11.58 23.10 -12.07
N ILE A 686 -12.20 22.19 -11.30
CA ILE A 686 -11.77 20.84 -11.05
C ILE A 686 -12.77 19.85 -11.68
N GLY A 687 -12.25 18.92 -12.49
CA GLY A 687 -13.02 17.81 -13.06
C GLY A 687 -14.16 18.24 -13.97
N ALA A 688 -15.29 17.54 -13.89
CA ALA A 688 -16.40 17.72 -14.83
C ALA A 688 -17.08 19.11 -14.78
N THR A 689 -16.92 19.85 -13.71
CA THR A 689 -17.48 21.21 -13.58
C THR A 689 -16.85 22.18 -14.58
N LEU A 690 -15.74 21.81 -15.24
CA LEU A 690 -15.16 22.56 -16.36
C LEU A 690 -16.22 22.91 -17.42
N TYR A 691 -17.07 21.97 -17.78
CA TYR A 691 -18.08 22.20 -18.83
C TYR A 691 -19.17 23.16 -18.37
N ARG A 692 -19.55 23.14 -17.10
CA ARG A 692 -20.47 24.12 -16.52
C ARG A 692 -19.84 25.52 -16.41
N ALA A 693 -18.55 25.58 -16.09
CA ALA A 693 -17.79 26.84 -16.08
C ALA A 693 -17.70 27.47 -17.50
N LEU A 694 -17.55 26.67 -18.54
CA LEU A 694 -17.57 27.15 -19.94
C LEU A 694 -18.95 27.66 -20.37
N GLU A 695 -20.01 26.90 -20.05
CA GLU A 695 -21.39 27.35 -20.28
C GLU A 695 -21.67 28.67 -19.53
N ALA A 696 -21.24 28.80 -18.28
CA ALA A 696 -21.33 30.04 -17.52
C ALA A 696 -20.53 31.17 -18.16
N ALA A 697 -19.32 30.92 -18.66
CA ALA A 697 -18.51 31.92 -19.35
C ALA A 697 -19.21 32.47 -20.60
N GLU A 698 -19.92 31.63 -21.35
CA GLU A 698 -20.75 32.07 -22.49
C GLU A 698 -21.92 32.94 -22.05
N LEU A 699 -22.60 32.58 -20.94
CA LEU A 699 -23.69 33.37 -20.37
C LEU A 699 -23.21 34.73 -19.88
N PHE A 700 -22.06 34.79 -19.17
CA PHE A 700 -21.44 36.02 -18.71
C PHE A 700 -21.16 36.98 -19.90
N GLU A 701 -20.56 36.46 -20.96
CA GLU A 701 -20.23 37.29 -22.13
C GLU A 701 -21.50 37.77 -22.88
N LYS A 702 -22.44 36.86 -23.12
CA LYS A 702 -23.66 37.15 -23.90
C LYS A 702 -24.62 38.08 -23.15
N GLU A 703 -24.83 37.86 -21.85
CA GLU A 703 -25.87 38.57 -21.07
C GLU A 703 -25.32 39.80 -20.34
N HIS A 704 -24.03 39.80 -20.02
CA HIS A 704 -23.44 40.82 -19.14
C HIS A 704 -22.17 41.48 -19.71
N GLY A 705 -21.67 41.02 -20.86
CA GLY A 705 -20.46 41.57 -21.48
C GLY A 705 -19.17 41.31 -20.66
N ILE A 706 -19.19 40.31 -19.77
CA ILE A 706 -18.07 39.94 -18.94
C ILE A 706 -17.27 38.82 -19.61
N SER A 707 -16.00 39.09 -19.90
CA SER A 707 -15.09 38.13 -20.56
C SER A 707 -14.42 37.23 -19.49
N VAL A 708 -14.70 35.91 -19.51
CA VAL A 708 -14.27 34.96 -18.52
C VAL A 708 -13.14 34.09 -19.02
N GLU A 709 -12.02 34.04 -18.27
CA GLU A 709 -10.96 33.06 -18.45
C GLU A 709 -11.29 31.80 -17.65
N VAL A 710 -11.24 30.64 -18.29
CA VAL A 710 -11.50 29.35 -17.64
C VAL A 710 -10.24 28.50 -17.65
N ILE A 711 -9.81 28.08 -16.46
CA ILE A 711 -8.62 27.27 -16.21
C ILE A 711 -9.08 25.91 -15.68
N ASP A 712 -8.57 24.84 -16.28
CA ASP A 712 -8.71 23.48 -15.76
C ASP A 712 -7.52 23.12 -14.87
N ALA A 713 -7.76 22.72 -13.64
CA ALA A 713 -6.73 22.34 -12.68
C ALA A 713 -5.95 21.09 -13.11
N ARG A 714 -6.58 20.11 -13.72
CA ARG A 714 -6.03 18.82 -14.21
C ARG A 714 -5.33 17.95 -13.16
N SER A 715 -4.46 18.55 -12.34
CA SER A 715 -3.75 17.91 -11.22
C SER A 715 -4.01 18.71 -9.95
N LEU A 716 -4.17 18.02 -8.84
CA LEU A 716 -4.44 18.64 -7.54
C LEU A 716 -3.21 18.58 -6.63
N VAL A 717 -2.45 17.48 -6.67
CA VAL A 717 -1.19 17.32 -5.95
C VAL A 717 -0.18 16.64 -6.89
N PRO A 718 0.92 17.34 -7.24
CA PRO A 718 1.23 18.75 -6.98
C PRO A 718 0.32 19.72 -7.74
N PHE A 719 0.37 21.02 -7.38
CA PHE A 719 -0.35 22.09 -8.09
C PHE A 719 0.55 23.32 -8.26
N ASN A 720 0.72 23.79 -9.51
CA ASN A 720 1.47 24.99 -9.83
C ASN A 720 0.53 26.19 -9.89
N TYR A 721 0.72 27.14 -8.99
CA TYR A 721 -0.10 28.36 -8.90
C TYR A 721 0.22 29.43 -9.94
N GLU A 722 1.37 29.38 -10.63
CA GLU A 722 1.84 30.47 -11.51
C GLU A 722 0.82 30.85 -12.59
N ALA A 723 0.21 29.88 -13.27
CA ALA A 723 -0.80 30.13 -14.29
C ALA A 723 -2.06 30.82 -13.71
N VAL A 724 -2.47 30.42 -12.51
CA VAL A 724 -3.62 31.00 -11.83
C VAL A 724 -3.29 32.41 -11.34
N MET A 725 -2.11 32.63 -10.76
CA MET A 725 -1.63 33.96 -10.33
C MET A 725 -1.58 34.92 -11.52
N ALA A 726 -1.04 34.47 -12.66
CA ALA A 726 -0.99 35.32 -13.88
C ALA A 726 -2.39 35.69 -14.37
N SER A 727 -3.34 34.77 -14.26
CA SER A 727 -4.75 35.04 -14.61
C SER A 727 -5.40 36.01 -13.63
N VAL A 728 -5.24 35.79 -12.31
CA VAL A 728 -5.80 36.68 -11.27
C VAL A 728 -5.23 38.10 -11.40
N LYS A 729 -3.92 38.22 -11.61
CA LYS A 729 -3.29 39.52 -11.85
C LYS A 729 -3.89 40.28 -13.02
N LYS A 730 -4.34 39.59 -14.04
CA LYS A 730 -5.02 40.16 -15.21
C LYS A 730 -6.47 40.55 -14.92
N THR A 731 -7.21 39.70 -14.19
CA THR A 731 -8.67 39.77 -14.04
C THR A 731 -9.12 40.41 -12.72
N GLY A 732 -8.30 40.41 -11.70
CA GLY A 732 -8.61 40.91 -10.35
C GLY A 732 -9.66 40.04 -9.60
N LYS A 733 -10.24 39.02 -10.22
CA LYS A 733 -11.43 38.30 -9.73
C LYS A 733 -11.35 36.83 -10.04
N ILE A 734 -11.74 35.98 -9.09
CA ILE A 734 -11.71 34.52 -9.31
C ILE A 734 -12.83 33.77 -8.60
N ILE A 735 -13.37 32.76 -9.27
CA ILE A 735 -14.23 31.71 -8.74
C ILE A 735 -13.49 30.38 -8.83
N VAL A 736 -13.38 29.65 -7.71
CA VAL A 736 -12.87 28.27 -7.67
C VAL A 736 -14.03 27.31 -7.61
N THR A 737 -14.08 26.31 -8.48
CA THR A 737 -15.25 25.44 -8.62
C THR A 737 -14.90 23.96 -8.83
N GLY A 738 -15.82 23.07 -8.45
CA GLY A 738 -15.72 21.62 -8.59
C GLY A 738 -17.00 20.92 -8.19
N ASP A 739 -17.04 19.59 -8.34
CA ASP A 739 -18.21 18.78 -7.99
C ASP A 739 -18.29 18.45 -6.49
N ALA A 740 -17.20 18.60 -5.73
CA ALA A 740 -17.20 18.40 -4.29
C ALA A 740 -18.11 19.40 -3.57
N CYS A 741 -18.64 19.03 -2.41
CA CYS A 741 -19.30 20.01 -1.55
C CYS A 741 -18.28 21.06 -1.11
N GLU A 742 -18.71 22.30 -0.91
CA GLU A 742 -17.79 23.42 -0.62
C GLU A 742 -17.01 23.20 0.68
N ARG A 743 -17.71 22.70 1.72
CA ARG A 743 -17.11 22.51 3.05
C ARG A 743 -15.98 21.47 3.05
N GLY A 744 -14.78 21.91 3.43
CA GLY A 744 -13.62 21.01 3.57
C GLY A 744 -13.11 20.44 2.26
N SER A 745 -13.54 20.97 1.12
CA SER A 745 -13.05 20.56 -0.19
C SER A 745 -11.67 21.13 -0.51
N TYR A 746 -10.99 20.53 -1.49
CA TYR A 746 -9.72 21.07 -2.00
C TYR A 746 -9.88 22.45 -2.66
N MET A 747 -11.08 22.80 -3.14
CA MET A 747 -11.39 24.16 -3.61
C MET A 747 -11.13 25.22 -2.53
N THR A 748 -11.43 24.92 -1.26
CA THR A 748 -11.19 25.86 -0.16
C THR A 748 -9.71 26.02 0.16
N GLU A 749 -8.91 24.99 -0.02
CA GLU A 749 -7.45 25.06 0.08
C GLU A 749 -6.86 25.91 -1.06
N LEU A 750 -7.29 25.69 -2.29
CA LEU A 750 -6.91 26.51 -3.44
C LEU A 750 -7.31 27.99 -3.20
N ALA A 751 -8.51 28.23 -2.74
CA ALA A 751 -9.00 29.58 -2.47
C ALA A 751 -8.18 30.29 -1.40
N ARG A 752 -7.81 29.59 -0.31
CA ARG A 752 -6.94 30.13 0.73
C ARG A 752 -5.56 30.49 0.17
N ASN A 753 -4.94 29.58 -0.57
CA ASN A 753 -3.60 29.80 -1.15
C ASN A 753 -3.62 30.95 -2.17
N ILE A 754 -4.63 31.01 -3.04
CA ILE A 754 -4.79 32.08 -4.02
C ILE A 754 -5.01 33.43 -3.32
N SER A 755 -5.79 33.46 -2.23
CA SER A 755 -5.97 34.67 -1.43
C SER A 755 -4.67 35.20 -0.84
N ASP A 756 -3.79 34.31 -0.37
CA ASP A 756 -2.48 34.68 0.16
C ASP A 756 -1.52 35.13 -0.96
N LEU A 757 -1.44 34.34 -2.05
CA LEU A 757 -0.49 34.57 -3.14
C LEU A 757 -0.84 35.77 -4.04
N CYS A 758 -2.13 36.10 -4.14
CA CYS A 758 -2.63 37.16 -5.03
C CYS A 758 -3.29 38.32 -4.26
N PHE A 759 -3.00 38.49 -2.97
CA PHE A 759 -3.67 39.46 -2.11
C PHE A 759 -3.71 40.89 -2.70
N ASP A 760 -2.58 41.35 -3.25
CA ASP A 760 -2.45 42.67 -3.83
C ASP A 760 -3.08 42.81 -5.25
N ASP A 761 -3.40 41.70 -5.88
CA ASP A 761 -3.98 41.64 -7.23
C ASP A 761 -5.49 41.38 -7.24
N LEU A 762 -6.12 41.12 -6.06
CA LEU A 762 -7.52 40.79 -5.94
C LEU A 762 -8.39 42.02 -5.67
N ASP A 763 -9.39 42.28 -6.52
CA ASP A 763 -10.44 43.28 -6.38
C ASP A 763 -11.59 42.84 -5.45
N ALA A 764 -11.69 41.55 -5.18
CA ALA A 764 -12.74 40.96 -4.36
C ALA A 764 -12.26 39.66 -3.70
N PRO A 765 -12.93 39.19 -2.63
CA PRO A 765 -12.60 37.88 -2.03
C PRO A 765 -12.71 36.75 -3.06
N VAL A 766 -11.81 35.74 -2.97
CA VAL A 766 -11.92 34.52 -3.76
C VAL A 766 -13.26 33.84 -3.46
N ALA A 767 -14.07 33.62 -4.47
CA ALA A 767 -15.34 32.92 -4.34
C ALA A 767 -15.18 31.41 -4.58
N VAL A 768 -15.82 30.59 -3.78
CA VAL A 768 -15.87 29.13 -3.95
C VAL A 768 -17.27 28.72 -4.34
N LEU A 769 -17.41 27.89 -5.36
CA LEU A 769 -18.67 27.36 -5.83
C LEU A 769 -18.54 25.86 -6.04
N GLY A 770 -19.08 25.07 -5.12
CA GLY A 770 -19.16 23.62 -5.20
C GLY A 770 -20.59 23.10 -5.18
N SER A 771 -20.73 21.79 -5.05
CA SER A 771 -22.03 21.20 -4.75
C SER A 771 -22.53 21.62 -3.37
N ARG A 772 -23.80 21.42 -3.11
CA ARG A 772 -24.40 21.75 -1.82
C ARG A 772 -23.81 20.89 -0.70
N ASN A 773 -23.78 21.43 0.53
CA ASN A 773 -23.36 20.69 1.72
C ASN A 773 -24.47 19.70 2.19
N TRP A 774 -25.02 18.96 1.26
CA TRP A 774 -26.04 17.93 1.48
C TRP A 774 -25.49 16.57 1.06
N ILE A 775 -26.22 15.50 1.39
CA ILE A 775 -26.03 14.20 0.70
C ILE A 775 -26.47 14.34 -0.77
N THR A 776 -25.78 13.68 -1.68
CA THR A 776 -26.14 13.69 -3.09
C THR A 776 -27.54 13.09 -3.27
N PRO A 777 -28.50 13.81 -3.88
CA PRO A 777 -29.83 13.30 -4.09
C PRO A 777 -29.92 12.29 -5.23
N ALA A 778 -31.11 11.76 -5.48
CA ALA A 778 -31.40 10.98 -6.68
C ALA A 778 -31.16 11.82 -7.96
N PHE A 779 -30.91 11.14 -9.09
CA PHE A 779 -30.52 11.77 -10.36
C PHE A 779 -31.46 12.89 -10.81
N GLU A 780 -32.75 12.72 -10.63
CA GLU A 780 -33.78 13.68 -11.01
C GLU A 780 -33.70 15.02 -10.27
N LEU A 781 -32.92 15.06 -9.17
CA LEU A 781 -32.73 16.25 -8.34
C LEU A 781 -31.30 16.80 -8.40
N GLU A 782 -30.40 16.17 -9.17
CA GLU A 782 -28.97 16.55 -9.22
C GLU A 782 -28.76 17.98 -9.76
N GLU A 783 -29.65 18.51 -10.59
CA GLU A 783 -29.60 19.91 -11.05
C GLU A 783 -29.70 20.93 -9.91
N HIS A 784 -30.28 20.54 -8.77
CA HIS A 784 -30.36 21.36 -7.57
C HIS A 784 -29.18 21.16 -6.60
N PHE A 785 -28.30 20.22 -6.92
CA PHE A 785 -27.18 19.82 -6.07
C PHE A 785 -25.82 20.25 -6.63
N PHE A 786 -25.48 19.86 -7.85
CA PHE A 786 -24.21 20.23 -8.49
C PHE A 786 -24.25 21.65 -9.08
N PRO A 787 -23.10 22.36 -9.19
CA PRO A 787 -23.02 23.67 -9.79
C PRO A 787 -23.70 23.72 -11.17
N GLN A 788 -24.56 24.76 -11.38
CA GLN A 788 -25.21 25.06 -12.62
C GLN A 788 -24.65 26.37 -13.18
N PRO A 789 -24.71 26.63 -14.53
CA PRO A 789 -24.14 27.83 -15.13
C PRO A 789 -24.64 29.13 -14.50
N GLU A 790 -25.92 29.23 -14.16
CA GLU A 790 -26.51 30.42 -13.55
C GLU A 790 -25.97 30.69 -12.13
N TRP A 791 -25.55 29.65 -11.40
CA TRP A 791 -25.00 29.82 -10.03
C TRP A 791 -23.68 30.57 -10.05
N PHE A 792 -22.91 30.52 -11.14
CA PHE A 792 -21.68 31.31 -11.30
C PHE A 792 -22.00 32.78 -11.39
N ILE A 793 -23.09 33.17 -12.08
CA ILE A 793 -23.54 34.54 -12.19
C ILE A 793 -24.07 35.02 -10.83
N ASP A 794 -24.86 34.17 -10.15
CA ASP A 794 -25.38 34.47 -8.82
C ASP A 794 -24.24 34.74 -7.83
N ILE A 795 -23.21 33.87 -7.74
CA ILE A 795 -22.10 34.04 -6.81
C ILE A 795 -21.19 35.23 -7.20
N PHE A 796 -21.00 35.47 -8.48
CA PHE A 796 -20.30 36.66 -8.96
C PHE A 796 -21.01 37.94 -8.50
N HIS A 797 -22.32 38.04 -8.73
CA HIS A 797 -23.16 39.16 -8.33
C HIS A 797 -23.14 39.39 -6.81
N GLU A 798 -23.28 38.32 -6.04
CA GLU A 798 -23.39 38.38 -4.57
C GLU A 798 -22.05 38.62 -3.86
N ARG A 799 -20.94 38.13 -4.42
CA ARG A 799 -19.68 38.02 -3.71
C ARG A 799 -18.51 38.81 -4.32
N ILE A 800 -18.53 39.03 -5.63
CA ILE A 800 -17.42 39.62 -6.38
C ILE A 800 -17.77 41.02 -6.83
N GLN A 801 -18.77 41.14 -7.72
CA GLN A 801 -19.18 42.44 -8.26
C GLN A 801 -20.67 42.44 -8.57
N PRO A 802 -21.44 43.34 -7.93
CA PRO A 802 -22.85 43.47 -8.27
C PRO A 802 -23.09 43.83 -9.74
N ILE A 803 -23.98 43.06 -10.39
CA ILE A 803 -24.43 43.31 -11.74
C ILE A 803 -25.68 44.17 -11.70
N SER A 804 -25.69 45.32 -12.38
CA SER A 804 -26.84 46.26 -12.36
C SER A 804 -28.11 45.60 -12.93
N GLY A 805 -29.20 45.67 -12.18
CA GLY A 805 -30.50 45.10 -12.55
C GLY A 805 -30.59 43.55 -12.47
N TYR A 806 -29.55 42.85 -12.09
CA TYR A 806 -29.59 41.40 -11.92
C TYR A 806 -30.22 41.03 -10.57
N VAL A 807 -31.02 39.97 -10.58
CA VAL A 807 -31.57 39.36 -9.39
C VAL A 807 -31.14 37.88 -9.35
N ALA A 808 -30.43 37.50 -8.32
CA ALA A 808 -29.92 36.13 -8.16
C ALA A 808 -31.09 35.13 -8.20
N LYS A 809 -30.89 34.09 -9.02
CA LYS A 809 -31.93 33.04 -9.24
C LYS A 809 -31.85 31.95 -8.17
N LYS A 810 -30.67 31.73 -7.62
CA LYS A 810 -30.40 30.74 -6.56
C LYS A 810 -29.67 31.41 -5.39
N PRO A 811 -30.32 32.24 -4.57
CA PRO A 811 -29.67 33.12 -3.59
C PRO A 811 -29.08 32.42 -2.35
N PHE A 812 -28.91 31.11 -2.39
CA PHE A 812 -28.41 30.35 -1.25
C PHE A 812 -27.03 29.75 -1.57
N THR A 813 -25.99 30.59 -1.64
CA THR A 813 -24.61 30.11 -1.57
C THR A 813 -24.37 29.54 -0.18
N SER A 814 -23.36 28.68 -0.02
CA SER A 814 -22.97 28.14 1.30
C SER A 814 -22.60 29.24 2.27
N VAL A 815 -22.00 30.33 1.78
CA VAL A 815 -21.69 31.51 2.62
C VAL A 815 -22.95 32.22 3.12
N GLU A 816 -23.95 32.39 2.28
CA GLU A 816 -25.23 32.96 2.71
C GLU A 816 -25.95 32.04 3.70
N THR A 817 -25.90 30.72 3.49
CA THR A 817 -26.45 29.74 4.43
C THR A 817 -25.78 29.86 5.80
N VAL A 818 -24.43 29.95 5.85
CA VAL A 818 -23.68 30.14 7.10
C VAL A 818 -24.03 31.47 7.75
N ARG A 819 -24.11 32.56 6.98
CA ARG A 819 -24.45 33.89 7.49
C ARG A 819 -25.84 33.91 8.11
N ARG A 820 -26.82 33.26 7.50
CA ARG A 820 -28.22 33.21 7.98
C ARG A 820 -28.40 32.28 9.18
N ASN A 821 -27.79 31.10 9.12
CA ASN A 821 -28.03 30.07 10.13
C ASN A 821 -27.07 30.17 11.33
N LYS A 822 -25.83 30.66 11.14
CA LYS A 822 -24.74 30.70 12.16
C LYS A 822 -24.36 29.36 12.78
N LEU A 823 -24.99 28.26 12.37
CA LEU A 823 -24.76 26.91 12.89
C LEU A 823 -23.77 26.11 12.00
N GLY A 824 -23.40 26.66 10.85
CA GLY A 824 -22.56 25.99 9.87
C GLY A 824 -23.23 24.74 9.31
N VAL A 825 -23.68 24.78 8.12
CA VAL A 825 -24.31 23.62 7.43
C VAL A 825 -23.34 23.04 6.44
#